data_8807427fed85a2d23417d300af26f1c1
#
_entry.id   8807427fed85a2d23417d300af26f1c1
#
_cell.length_a   1.000
_cell.length_b   1.000
_cell.length_c   1.000
_cell.angle_alpha   90.00
_cell.angle_beta   90.00
_cell.angle_gamma   90.00
#
_symmetry.space_group_name_H-M   'P 1'
#
loop_
_entity.id
_entity.type
_entity.pdbx_description
1 polymer ?
#
loop_
_entity_poly.entity_id
_entity_poly.type
_entity_poly.pdbx_seq_one_letter_code
_entity_poly.pdbx_strand_id
1 'polypeptide(L)'
;MLEGFVPDKSKSQSNSAAVFKGENYRITVLSERLVRLEYSVNGNFNDNLTTLVKNRNFSVPNFKVEQDSKYIVISTKYFMLQYLKNKPFLGPKFAPDSNLKINLLNTDKMWFYGHVEARNFYGGAISLDNYHGKVSLDKGLYSTDGFVSLDDSGNMEIDDDGFLKEPDPNKVDIYVFMYKRDFGLCLKDYYTLTGYPYMPPRYAFGVWWNREKIYNFLDTKELVNSFNKHQVPLSILLLSEFWHIKDKENYNLHKTGFSFNRDLFPNPKEFVDFMHSKGVFVGLNMDPIEGIRKEEDRYLNFSQELNIVDGITIPFNAFDKKFMSLYIRHMIDSFLELGIDVFWLDYQKDLKSLQALCYYYNQAFIKSSNRSILFTRSPLVAPHTSGILYSGETIVSWDTLKYLPFYNSLASNKGVAWWSHDVGGYKDGIEDSELYLRYIQFSCFSPIFRFSAKRGAYYKREPWFWDVKTFTIAREYIYLRQRLIPYIYTEGINYCKTGKPLIQPIYYSYPEIYDEPNYRNEYYFGKELFIAPITKPKDVTMNRSIERIYLPKGIWYDFKTGKKFVGDKRYVAFYKEDEYPIFVQEGGIIPLANLNDEDINNFLPPKSMEINIFPGKSNMYKLYEDDGVTKLYDKGYYIVTAIDYNYMQNNYTVIIHPIEGKTEIIPRFRDYKIRFRNTRTADSVEIYLNNDKDTLEYKSYTDENDFVVEIKNVDTTKQLTVNCKGKDIEINAVRIINEDINSIITDLKISTKLKEEIASIIFSDIDVKLKRIRIKKLKGLDKRFIRMFIKLLEYVAEI
;
A
#
# COMPACT_ATOMS: atom_id res chain seq x y z
N MET A 1 -11.42 -30.25 18.07
CA MET A 1 -11.63 -29.48 16.84
C MET A 1 -11.57 -28.01 17.19
N LEU A 2 -10.74 -27.27 16.53
CA LEU A 2 -10.75 -25.82 16.66
C LEU A 2 -11.88 -25.30 15.77
N GLU A 3 -13.02 -24.94 16.36
CA GLU A 3 -14.16 -24.36 15.65
C GLU A 3 -13.69 -23.14 14.84
N GLY A 4 -14.04 -23.06 13.55
CA GLY A 4 -13.69 -21.98 12.65
C GLY A 4 -12.54 -22.28 11.67
N PHE A 5 -11.86 -23.42 11.79
CA PHE A 5 -10.78 -23.83 10.87
C PHE A 5 -11.26 -24.70 9.70
N VAL A 6 -12.49 -25.20 9.74
CA VAL A 6 -13.01 -26.09 8.71
C VAL A 6 -13.13 -25.35 7.36
N PRO A 7 -12.45 -25.83 6.31
CA PRO A 7 -12.51 -25.19 5.00
C PRO A 7 -13.92 -25.26 4.39
N ASP A 8 -14.31 -24.19 3.70
CA ASP A 8 -15.59 -24.14 2.98
C ASP A 8 -15.51 -25.04 1.72
N LYS A 9 -16.11 -26.23 1.83
CA LYS A 9 -16.10 -27.21 0.72
C LYS A 9 -16.79 -26.70 -0.54
N SER A 10 -17.71 -25.74 -0.44
CA SER A 10 -18.35 -25.14 -1.62
C SER A 10 -17.39 -24.34 -2.48
N LYS A 11 -16.29 -23.87 -1.91
CA LYS A 11 -15.23 -23.12 -2.60
C LYS A 11 -14.13 -24.01 -3.15
N SER A 12 -14.02 -25.25 -2.69
CA SER A 12 -12.95 -26.15 -3.09
C SER A 12 -13.13 -26.70 -4.50
N GLN A 13 -14.37 -26.90 -4.93
CA GLN A 13 -14.73 -27.52 -6.18
C GLN A 13 -15.10 -26.51 -7.26
N SER A 14 -14.68 -26.80 -8.49
CA SER A 14 -15.11 -26.06 -9.67
C SER A 14 -16.45 -26.62 -10.19
N ASN A 15 -17.19 -25.79 -10.94
CA ASN A 15 -18.41 -26.25 -11.62
C ASN A 15 -18.09 -27.40 -12.60
N SER A 16 -18.78 -28.52 -12.46
CA SER A 16 -18.51 -29.72 -13.25
C SER A 16 -18.66 -29.50 -14.76
N ALA A 17 -19.49 -28.55 -15.21
CA ALA A 17 -19.66 -28.20 -16.62
C ALA A 17 -18.38 -27.59 -17.24
N ALA A 18 -17.45 -27.12 -16.44
CA ALA A 18 -16.18 -26.54 -16.88
C ALA A 18 -14.98 -27.48 -16.66
N VAL A 19 -15.21 -28.75 -16.25
CA VAL A 19 -14.16 -29.71 -15.89
C VAL A 19 -14.11 -30.85 -16.91
N PHE A 20 -12.92 -31.06 -17.49
CA PHE A 20 -12.63 -32.14 -18.46
C PHE A 20 -11.62 -33.11 -17.87
N LYS A 21 -12.04 -34.34 -17.57
CA LYS A 21 -11.23 -35.34 -16.87
C LYS A 21 -11.00 -36.57 -17.76
N GLY A 22 -9.74 -37.02 -17.79
CA GLY A 22 -9.33 -38.34 -18.28
C GLY A 22 -8.81 -39.22 -17.14
N GLU A 23 -8.08 -40.30 -17.49
CA GLU A 23 -7.50 -41.22 -16.53
C GLU A 23 -6.46 -40.48 -15.61
N ASN A 24 -5.51 -39.81 -16.23
CA ASN A 24 -4.38 -39.17 -15.52
C ASN A 24 -4.35 -37.64 -15.63
N TYR A 25 -5.37 -37.00 -16.21
CA TYR A 25 -5.42 -35.55 -16.33
C TYR A 25 -6.77 -34.96 -15.97
N ARG A 26 -6.74 -33.71 -15.55
CA ARG A 26 -7.94 -32.89 -15.38
C ARG A 26 -7.64 -31.46 -15.84
N ILE A 27 -8.49 -30.91 -16.70
CA ILE A 27 -8.41 -29.53 -17.19
C ILE A 27 -9.68 -28.82 -16.77
N THR A 28 -9.55 -27.67 -16.11
CA THR A 28 -10.69 -26.87 -15.65
C THR A 28 -10.60 -25.47 -16.25
N VAL A 29 -11.65 -25.02 -16.92
CA VAL A 29 -11.76 -23.64 -17.42
C VAL A 29 -12.42 -22.79 -16.36
N LEU A 30 -11.61 -22.02 -15.61
CA LEU A 30 -12.10 -21.18 -14.50
C LEU A 30 -12.69 -19.87 -14.99
N SER A 31 -12.04 -19.21 -15.97
CA SER A 31 -12.59 -18.05 -16.66
C SER A 31 -12.22 -18.07 -18.14
N GLU A 32 -12.71 -17.12 -18.94
CA GLU A 32 -12.30 -17.05 -20.36
C GLU A 32 -10.80 -16.83 -20.55
N ARG A 33 -10.04 -16.54 -19.46
CA ARG A 33 -8.59 -16.23 -19.48
C ARG A 33 -7.78 -16.99 -18.43
N LEU A 34 -8.42 -17.91 -17.68
CA LEU A 34 -7.79 -18.67 -16.60
C LEU A 34 -8.14 -20.16 -16.70
N VAL A 35 -7.12 -21.00 -16.73
CA VAL A 35 -7.28 -22.46 -16.73
C VAL A 35 -6.46 -23.10 -15.63
N ARG A 36 -6.98 -24.19 -15.05
CA ARG A 36 -6.27 -25.10 -14.18
C ARG A 36 -5.91 -26.36 -14.95
N LEU A 37 -4.67 -26.80 -14.83
CA LEU A 37 -4.10 -27.94 -15.51
C LEU A 37 -3.55 -28.91 -14.46
N GLU A 38 -4.08 -30.10 -14.40
CA GLU A 38 -3.68 -31.13 -13.44
C GLU A 38 -3.27 -32.41 -14.14
N TYR A 39 -2.21 -33.01 -13.62
CA TYR A 39 -1.78 -34.36 -13.99
C TYR A 39 -1.47 -35.15 -12.70
N SER A 40 -1.96 -36.39 -12.63
CA SER A 40 -1.70 -37.33 -11.53
C SER A 40 -1.27 -38.66 -12.06
N VAL A 41 -0.11 -39.15 -11.65
CA VAL A 41 0.41 -40.45 -12.07
C VAL A 41 -0.58 -41.59 -11.74
N ASN A 42 -1.25 -41.48 -10.61
CA ASN A 42 -2.18 -42.48 -10.09
C ASN A 42 -3.64 -42.18 -10.43
N GLY A 43 -3.93 -41.14 -11.22
CA GLY A 43 -5.29 -40.74 -11.57
C GLY A 43 -6.10 -40.18 -10.38
N ASN A 44 -5.45 -39.93 -9.24
CA ASN A 44 -6.08 -39.37 -8.03
C ASN A 44 -6.09 -37.85 -8.07
N PHE A 45 -7.30 -37.29 -8.09
CA PHE A 45 -7.51 -35.85 -8.02
C PHE A 45 -8.31 -35.54 -6.76
N ASN A 46 -7.75 -34.71 -5.89
CA ASN A 46 -8.47 -34.15 -4.76
C ASN A 46 -8.78 -32.66 -5.00
N ASP A 47 -9.77 -32.13 -4.33
CA ASP A 47 -10.17 -30.74 -4.39
C ASP A 47 -9.83 -29.98 -3.10
N ASN A 48 -8.84 -30.44 -2.33
CA ASN A 48 -8.40 -29.72 -1.14
C ASN A 48 -7.94 -28.32 -1.53
N LEU A 49 -8.31 -27.33 -0.72
CA LEU A 49 -7.73 -26.00 -0.80
C LEU A 49 -6.26 -26.06 -0.37
N THR A 50 -5.49 -25.08 -0.78
CA THR A 50 -4.05 -25.03 -0.48
C THR A 50 -3.69 -23.70 0.19
N THR A 51 -2.44 -23.54 0.55
CA THR A 51 -1.95 -22.22 1.02
C THR A 51 -2.04 -21.16 -0.08
N LEU A 52 -2.01 -21.53 -1.35
CA LEU A 52 -2.21 -20.63 -2.49
C LEU A 52 -3.71 -20.45 -2.83
N VAL A 53 -4.46 -21.52 -2.97
CA VAL A 53 -5.80 -21.51 -3.55
C VAL A 53 -6.88 -21.61 -2.47
N LYS A 54 -7.77 -20.61 -2.43
CA LYS A 54 -8.86 -20.50 -1.46
C LYS A 54 -10.25 -20.67 -2.07
N ASN A 55 -10.36 -20.56 -3.41
CA ASN A 55 -11.64 -20.68 -4.08
C ASN A 55 -11.47 -21.12 -5.56
N ARG A 56 -12.11 -22.22 -5.93
CA ARG A 56 -12.19 -22.72 -7.32
C ARG A 56 -13.60 -22.63 -7.90
N ASN A 57 -14.55 -22.10 -7.13
CA ASN A 57 -15.94 -21.97 -7.56
C ASN A 57 -16.12 -20.68 -8.39
N PHE A 58 -15.80 -20.78 -9.68
CA PHE A 58 -16.02 -19.73 -10.68
C PHE A 58 -17.31 -19.98 -11.45
N SER A 59 -17.91 -18.91 -11.97
CA SER A 59 -19.00 -19.03 -12.94
C SER A 59 -18.49 -19.70 -14.21
N VAL A 60 -19.28 -20.59 -14.81
CA VAL A 60 -18.92 -21.26 -16.05
C VAL A 60 -18.73 -20.22 -17.17
N PRO A 61 -17.52 -20.11 -17.77
CA PRO A 61 -17.28 -19.17 -18.85
C PRO A 61 -17.77 -19.71 -20.20
N ASN A 62 -17.76 -18.86 -21.22
CA ASN A 62 -18.03 -19.27 -22.59
C ASN A 62 -16.80 -19.94 -23.20
N PHE A 63 -16.94 -21.19 -23.63
CA PHE A 63 -15.89 -21.95 -24.32
C PHE A 63 -16.46 -22.97 -25.29
N LYS A 64 -15.61 -23.46 -26.19
CA LYS A 64 -15.89 -24.61 -27.08
C LYS A 64 -14.90 -25.70 -26.77
N VAL A 65 -15.34 -26.96 -26.89
CA VAL A 65 -14.51 -28.15 -26.71
C VAL A 65 -14.66 -29.06 -27.93
N GLU A 66 -13.53 -29.42 -28.50
CA GLU A 66 -13.41 -30.43 -29.53
C GLU A 66 -12.46 -31.52 -29.02
N GLN A 67 -12.83 -32.78 -29.18
CA GLN A 67 -11.99 -33.86 -28.72
C GLN A 67 -12.16 -35.15 -29.61
N ASP A 68 -11.03 -35.81 -29.78
CA ASP A 68 -10.98 -37.14 -30.42
C ASP A 68 -10.32 -38.16 -29.47
N SER A 69 -9.88 -39.31 -29.96
CA SER A 69 -9.20 -40.33 -29.19
C SER A 69 -7.83 -39.89 -28.66
N LYS A 70 -7.17 -38.94 -29.31
CA LYS A 70 -5.80 -38.49 -29.00
C LYS A 70 -5.75 -37.12 -28.30
N TYR A 71 -6.53 -36.17 -28.78
CA TYR A 71 -6.43 -34.77 -28.36
C TYR A 71 -7.72 -34.25 -27.71
N ILE A 72 -7.56 -33.29 -26.86
CA ILE A 72 -8.59 -32.37 -26.43
C ILE A 72 -8.15 -30.96 -26.79
N VAL A 73 -9.05 -30.18 -27.40
CA VAL A 73 -8.87 -28.79 -27.75
C VAL A 73 -9.97 -27.99 -27.07
N ILE A 74 -9.58 -26.96 -26.28
CA ILE A 74 -10.51 -26.07 -25.58
C ILE A 74 -10.24 -24.64 -26.04
N SER A 75 -11.26 -23.95 -26.52
CA SER A 75 -11.14 -22.59 -27.04
C SER A 75 -12.10 -21.64 -26.34
N THR A 76 -11.59 -20.48 -25.96
CA THR A 76 -12.37 -19.33 -25.53
C THR A 76 -12.20 -18.18 -26.53
N LYS A 77 -12.72 -17.03 -26.25
CA LYS A 77 -12.47 -15.81 -27.03
C LYS A 77 -10.99 -15.37 -26.99
N TYR A 78 -10.21 -15.81 -26.01
CA TYR A 78 -8.86 -15.30 -25.74
C TYR A 78 -7.74 -16.31 -25.96
N PHE A 79 -8.03 -17.61 -25.87
CA PHE A 79 -7.02 -18.64 -26.04
C PHE A 79 -7.57 -19.91 -26.71
N MET A 80 -6.65 -20.73 -27.21
CA MET A 80 -6.89 -22.08 -27.67
C MET A 80 -5.87 -23.03 -27.02
N LEU A 81 -6.34 -23.90 -26.13
CA LEU A 81 -5.57 -24.93 -25.45
C LEU A 81 -5.63 -26.23 -26.25
N GLN A 82 -4.49 -26.92 -26.41
CA GLN A 82 -4.39 -28.26 -27.00
C GLN A 82 -3.59 -29.18 -26.10
N TYR A 83 -4.09 -30.37 -25.81
CA TYR A 83 -3.41 -31.36 -24.99
C TYR A 83 -3.54 -32.77 -25.62
N LEU A 84 -2.40 -33.50 -25.64
CA LEU A 84 -2.34 -34.92 -26.00
C LEU A 84 -2.73 -35.75 -24.78
N LYS A 85 -3.95 -36.33 -24.82
CA LYS A 85 -4.60 -37.03 -23.69
C LYS A 85 -3.75 -38.14 -23.07
N ASN A 86 -3.91 -38.32 -21.76
CA ASN A 86 -3.32 -39.41 -20.96
C ASN A 86 -1.79 -39.54 -21.08
N LYS A 87 -1.12 -38.42 -21.32
CA LYS A 87 0.34 -38.34 -21.30
C LYS A 87 0.80 -37.37 -20.21
N PRO A 88 1.91 -37.66 -19.52
CA PRO A 88 2.50 -36.68 -18.61
C PRO A 88 2.70 -35.32 -19.29
N PHE A 89 2.53 -34.26 -18.57
CA PHE A 89 2.84 -32.94 -19.11
C PHE A 89 4.34 -32.88 -19.43
N LEU A 90 4.66 -32.77 -20.67
CA LEU A 90 6.02 -32.73 -21.18
C LEU A 90 6.16 -31.56 -22.15
N GLY A 91 7.28 -30.89 -22.08
CA GLY A 91 7.63 -29.88 -23.05
C GLY A 91 9.11 -29.55 -22.96
N PRO A 92 9.78 -29.38 -24.10
CA PRO A 92 11.12 -28.87 -24.12
C PRO A 92 11.12 -27.42 -23.63
N LYS A 93 12.17 -27.04 -22.93
CA LYS A 93 12.30 -25.74 -22.29
C LYS A 93 12.15 -24.55 -23.26
N PHE A 94 12.38 -24.74 -24.54
CA PHE A 94 12.43 -23.69 -25.56
C PHE A 94 11.70 -24.00 -26.89
N ALA A 95 10.93 -25.07 -27.00
CA ALA A 95 10.29 -25.44 -28.22
C ALA A 95 8.77 -25.65 -28.08
N PRO A 96 7.96 -25.24 -29.08
CA PRO A 96 6.50 -25.41 -29.05
C PRO A 96 6.01 -26.84 -29.25
N ASP A 97 6.89 -27.84 -29.27
CA ASP A 97 6.55 -29.26 -29.45
C ASP A 97 6.05 -29.96 -28.19
N SER A 98 5.67 -29.15 -27.17
CA SER A 98 5.03 -29.69 -25.98
C SER A 98 3.71 -30.38 -26.28
N ASN A 99 3.41 -31.49 -25.55
CA ASN A 99 2.13 -32.17 -25.61
C ASN A 99 0.97 -31.36 -24.96
N LEU A 100 1.28 -30.22 -24.31
CA LEU A 100 0.32 -29.32 -23.69
C LEU A 100 0.72 -27.88 -24.02
N LYS A 101 -0.11 -27.18 -24.77
CA LYS A 101 0.15 -25.80 -25.22
C LYS A 101 -1.11 -24.96 -25.27
N ILE A 102 -0.95 -23.64 -25.12
CA ILE A 102 -2.02 -22.65 -25.16
C ILE A 102 -1.59 -21.50 -26.07
N ASN A 103 -2.29 -21.31 -27.17
CA ASN A 103 -2.10 -20.16 -28.05
C ASN A 103 -2.95 -18.98 -27.53
N LEU A 104 -2.37 -17.80 -27.35
CA LEU A 104 -3.10 -16.59 -27.06
C LEU A 104 -3.65 -16.01 -28.37
N LEU A 105 -4.96 -16.04 -28.53
CA LEU A 105 -5.60 -15.59 -29.76
C LEU A 105 -5.36 -14.09 -30.02
N ASN A 106 -5.23 -13.73 -31.29
CA ASN A 106 -4.88 -12.39 -31.77
C ASN A 106 -3.49 -11.91 -31.28
N THR A 107 -2.56 -12.85 -31.09
CA THR A 107 -1.14 -12.60 -30.81
C THR A 107 -0.30 -13.71 -31.44
N ASP A 108 1.03 -13.50 -31.47
CA ASP A 108 2.03 -14.52 -31.81
C ASP A 108 2.50 -15.33 -30.60
N LYS A 109 1.85 -15.16 -29.44
CA LYS A 109 2.29 -15.72 -28.16
C LYS A 109 1.67 -17.08 -27.88
N MET A 110 2.49 -18.00 -27.37
CA MET A 110 2.12 -19.34 -26.98
C MET A 110 2.74 -19.69 -25.63
N TRP A 111 1.90 -20.12 -24.70
CA TRP A 111 2.36 -20.84 -23.50
C TRP A 111 2.43 -22.34 -23.80
N PHE A 112 3.43 -23.03 -23.28
CA PHE A 112 3.51 -24.48 -23.29
C PHE A 112 4.10 -24.98 -21.96
N TYR A 113 3.84 -26.22 -21.61
CA TYR A 113 4.38 -26.78 -20.37
C TYR A 113 5.91 -26.78 -20.40
N GLY A 114 6.54 -26.27 -19.32
CA GLY A 114 7.97 -26.05 -19.26
C GLY A 114 8.46 -24.70 -19.84
N HIS A 115 7.53 -23.86 -20.35
CA HIS A 115 7.87 -22.51 -20.82
C HIS A 115 8.42 -21.65 -19.68
N VAL A 116 9.47 -20.91 -19.98
CA VAL A 116 10.02 -19.87 -19.10
C VAL A 116 9.68 -18.53 -19.75
N GLU A 117 8.89 -17.71 -19.05
CA GLU A 117 8.51 -16.40 -19.56
C GLU A 117 9.78 -15.56 -19.81
N ALA A 118 9.89 -14.99 -21.01
CA ALA A 118 11.06 -14.24 -21.44
C ALA A 118 11.28 -12.97 -20.58
N ARG A 119 10.20 -12.38 -20.12
CA ARG A 119 10.23 -11.16 -19.32
C ARG A 119 9.02 -11.06 -18.39
N ASN A 120 9.25 -11.40 -17.14
CA ASN A 120 8.29 -11.23 -16.07
C ASN A 120 8.49 -9.86 -15.39
N PHE A 121 7.41 -9.19 -14.97
CA PHE A 121 7.47 -7.88 -14.31
C PHE A 121 7.83 -7.98 -12.82
N TYR A 122 8.08 -9.17 -12.32
CA TYR A 122 8.43 -9.47 -10.94
C TYR A 122 7.36 -9.06 -9.91
N GLY A 123 7.38 -9.72 -8.76
CA GLY A 123 6.41 -9.58 -7.69
C GLY A 123 6.97 -9.14 -6.33
N GLY A 124 8.19 -8.65 -6.30
CA GLY A 124 8.87 -8.28 -5.07
C GLY A 124 9.93 -9.30 -4.65
N ALA A 125 10.30 -9.31 -3.40
CA ALA A 125 11.31 -10.20 -2.81
C ALA A 125 10.86 -10.65 -1.42
N ILE A 126 11.54 -11.65 -0.86
CA ILE A 126 11.35 -12.06 0.53
C ILE A 126 11.80 -10.93 1.46
N SER A 127 12.95 -10.34 1.16
CA SER A 127 13.61 -9.35 1.99
C SER A 127 14.52 -8.43 1.17
N LEU A 128 14.66 -7.19 1.63
CA LEU A 128 15.66 -6.22 1.20
C LEU A 128 16.81 -6.09 2.22
N ASP A 129 16.97 -7.08 3.13
CA ASP A 129 18.05 -7.08 4.10
C ASP A 129 19.40 -6.89 3.41
N ASN A 130 20.18 -5.95 3.93
CA ASN A 130 21.50 -5.61 3.38
C ASN A 130 21.48 -5.27 1.87
N TYR A 131 20.40 -4.68 1.38
CA TYR A 131 20.29 -4.29 -0.02
C TYR A 131 21.44 -3.36 -0.44
N HIS A 132 22.15 -3.76 -1.51
CA HIS A 132 23.24 -3.03 -2.14
C HIS A 132 23.05 -2.91 -3.67
N GLY A 133 21.85 -2.64 -4.12
CA GLY A 133 21.53 -2.50 -5.54
C GLY A 133 21.18 -3.79 -6.27
N LYS A 134 21.23 -4.96 -5.62
CA LYS A 134 20.82 -6.27 -6.16
C LYS A 134 20.01 -7.05 -5.14
N VAL A 135 18.90 -7.61 -5.59
CA VAL A 135 18.06 -8.51 -4.81
C VAL A 135 17.43 -9.55 -5.74
N SER A 136 17.27 -10.78 -5.25
CA SER A 136 16.53 -11.82 -5.98
C SER A 136 15.04 -11.50 -5.90
N LEU A 137 14.40 -11.33 -7.05
CA LEU A 137 12.99 -11.00 -7.18
C LEU A 137 12.16 -12.25 -7.44
N ASP A 138 11.00 -12.32 -6.80
CA ASP A 138 9.99 -13.33 -7.05
C ASP A 138 9.21 -13.01 -8.34
N LYS A 139 8.51 -14.02 -8.86
CA LYS A 139 7.67 -13.92 -10.05
C LYS A 139 6.39 -13.15 -9.75
N GLY A 140 6.08 -12.16 -10.59
CA GLY A 140 4.81 -11.42 -10.56
C GLY A 140 3.74 -12.07 -11.45
N LEU A 141 2.57 -11.46 -11.50
CA LEU A 141 1.41 -11.92 -12.29
C LEU A 141 1.42 -11.45 -13.75
N TYR A 142 2.43 -10.66 -14.15
CA TYR A 142 2.48 -10.03 -15.47
C TYR A 142 3.78 -10.32 -16.20
N SER A 143 3.69 -10.47 -17.51
CA SER A 143 4.84 -10.64 -18.41
C SER A 143 4.61 -9.95 -19.75
N THR A 144 5.69 -9.73 -20.50
CA THR A 144 5.61 -9.23 -21.88
C THR A 144 4.97 -10.24 -22.83
N ASP A 145 4.93 -11.53 -22.45
CA ASP A 145 4.28 -12.57 -23.24
C ASP A 145 2.75 -12.56 -23.08
N GLY A 146 2.24 -11.84 -22.08
CA GLY A 146 0.80 -11.69 -21.82
C GLY A 146 0.17 -12.86 -21.08
N PHE A 147 0.99 -13.78 -20.57
CA PHE A 147 0.59 -14.90 -19.72
C PHE A 147 1.59 -15.12 -18.58
N VAL A 148 1.12 -15.76 -17.52
CA VAL A 148 1.92 -16.25 -16.39
C VAL A 148 1.31 -17.55 -15.89
N SER A 149 2.15 -18.50 -15.47
CA SER A 149 1.73 -19.72 -14.79
C SER A 149 2.07 -19.66 -13.31
N LEU A 150 1.13 -20.09 -12.45
CA LEU A 150 1.34 -20.31 -11.02
C LEU A 150 1.30 -21.82 -10.76
N ASP A 151 2.33 -22.32 -10.09
CA ASP A 151 2.45 -23.73 -9.74
C ASP A 151 1.96 -23.95 -8.30
N ASP A 152 0.90 -24.73 -8.14
CA ASP A 152 0.30 -25.11 -6.85
C ASP A 152 0.74 -26.51 -6.39
N SER A 153 1.51 -27.24 -7.21
CA SER A 153 1.90 -28.63 -6.94
C SER A 153 2.63 -28.84 -5.63
N GLY A 154 3.46 -27.87 -5.24
CA GLY A 154 4.28 -27.93 -4.03
C GLY A 154 3.70 -27.20 -2.81
N ASN A 155 2.50 -26.59 -2.93
CA ASN A 155 1.90 -25.87 -1.83
C ASN A 155 1.15 -26.82 -0.87
N MET A 156 1.19 -26.49 0.42
CA MET A 156 0.53 -27.27 1.45
C MET A 156 -0.98 -27.31 1.24
N GLU A 157 -1.56 -28.49 1.39
CA GLU A 157 -3.00 -28.70 1.33
C GLU A 157 -3.63 -28.47 2.71
N ILE A 158 -4.88 -28.01 2.73
CA ILE A 158 -5.70 -27.84 3.93
C ILE A 158 -6.58 -29.08 4.05
N ASP A 159 -6.47 -29.80 5.17
CA ASP A 159 -7.28 -30.98 5.43
C ASP A 159 -8.72 -30.63 5.90
N ASP A 160 -9.53 -31.66 6.10
CA ASP A 160 -10.94 -31.49 6.52
C ASP A 160 -11.09 -30.85 7.90
N ASP A 161 -10.07 -30.91 8.75
CA ASP A 161 -10.04 -30.30 10.09
C ASP A 161 -9.47 -28.86 10.05
N GLY A 162 -9.00 -28.39 8.89
CA GLY A 162 -8.38 -27.09 8.68
C GLY A 162 -6.90 -27.04 9.02
N PHE A 163 -6.23 -28.19 9.19
CA PHE A 163 -4.79 -28.24 9.40
C PHE A 163 -4.04 -28.42 8.06
N LEU A 164 -2.79 -27.94 8.04
CA LEU A 164 -1.93 -28.07 6.88
C LEU A 164 -1.33 -29.47 6.81
N LYS A 165 -1.25 -30.00 5.61
CA LYS A 165 -0.56 -31.26 5.29
C LYS A 165 0.32 -31.08 4.05
N GLU A 166 1.33 -31.94 3.94
CA GLU A 166 2.22 -31.97 2.78
C GLU A 166 1.45 -32.29 1.49
N PRO A 167 1.82 -31.68 0.36
CA PRO A 167 1.22 -31.96 -0.94
C PRO A 167 1.58 -33.35 -1.45
N ASP A 168 0.74 -33.91 -2.34
CA ASP A 168 1.03 -35.15 -3.04
C ASP A 168 2.17 -34.94 -4.07
N PRO A 169 3.35 -35.56 -3.91
CA PRO A 169 4.48 -35.37 -4.82
C PRO A 169 4.25 -35.94 -6.24
N ASN A 170 3.20 -36.77 -6.42
CA ASN A 170 2.86 -37.39 -7.72
C ASN A 170 1.86 -36.56 -8.53
N LYS A 171 1.55 -35.35 -8.06
CA LYS A 171 0.56 -34.47 -8.68
C LYS A 171 1.23 -33.22 -9.24
N VAL A 172 0.80 -32.83 -10.44
CA VAL A 172 1.05 -31.50 -11.02
C VAL A 172 -0.24 -30.70 -10.99
N ASP A 173 -0.23 -29.47 -10.53
CA ASP A 173 -1.38 -28.56 -10.44
C ASP A 173 -0.93 -27.14 -10.78
N ILE A 174 -1.31 -26.64 -11.95
CA ILE A 174 -0.84 -25.37 -12.49
C ILE A 174 -2.03 -24.53 -12.92
N TYR A 175 -1.97 -23.23 -12.60
CA TYR A 175 -2.93 -22.23 -13.08
C TYR A 175 -2.26 -21.32 -14.10
N VAL A 176 -2.82 -21.22 -15.31
CA VAL A 176 -2.29 -20.36 -16.37
C VAL A 176 -3.20 -19.16 -16.56
N PHE A 177 -2.65 -17.97 -16.33
CA PHE A 177 -3.29 -16.67 -16.46
C PHE A 177 -2.93 -16.04 -17.81
N MET A 178 -3.93 -15.70 -18.64
CA MET A 178 -3.76 -15.26 -20.03
C MET A 178 -4.43 -13.90 -20.25
N TYR A 179 -3.97 -12.88 -19.53
CA TYR A 179 -4.64 -11.58 -19.44
C TYR A 179 -4.02 -10.50 -20.33
N LYS A 180 -2.93 -10.81 -21.04
CA LYS A 180 -2.18 -9.82 -21.83
C LYS A 180 -1.80 -8.61 -20.95
N ARG A 181 -2.36 -7.45 -21.25
CA ARG A 181 -2.14 -6.20 -20.48
C ARG A 181 -3.34 -5.78 -19.62
N ASP A 182 -4.33 -6.63 -19.48
CA ASP A 182 -5.50 -6.39 -18.63
C ASP A 182 -5.17 -6.74 -17.17
N PHE A 183 -4.34 -5.89 -16.55
CA PHE A 183 -3.81 -6.09 -15.20
C PHE A 183 -4.91 -6.11 -14.15
N GLY A 184 -5.93 -5.25 -14.29
CA GLY A 184 -7.04 -5.16 -13.34
C GLY A 184 -7.87 -6.45 -13.29
N LEU A 185 -8.23 -7.00 -14.47
CA LEU A 185 -8.99 -8.25 -14.53
C LEU A 185 -8.14 -9.45 -14.08
N CYS A 186 -6.83 -9.44 -14.36
CA CYS A 186 -5.90 -10.47 -13.88
C CYS A 186 -5.87 -10.51 -12.36
N LEU A 187 -5.73 -9.36 -11.70
CA LEU A 187 -5.76 -9.27 -10.23
C LEU A 187 -7.11 -9.71 -9.65
N LYS A 188 -8.21 -9.31 -10.26
CA LYS A 188 -9.55 -9.72 -9.82
C LYS A 188 -9.70 -11.25 -9.82
N ASP A 189 -9.32 -11.93 -10.92
CA ASP A 189 -9.42 -13.38 -11.00
C ASP A 189 -8.38 -14.06 -10.09
N TYR A 190 -7.20 -13.47 -9.93
CA TYR A 190 -6.21 -13.93 -8.95
C TYR A 190 -6.75 -13.89 -7.52
N TYR A 191 -7.38 -12.78 -7.10
CA TYR A 191 -7.99 -12.70 -5.77
C TYR A 191 -9.22 -13.60 -5.62
N THR A 192 -9.99 -13.81 -6.70
CA THR A 192 -11.08 -14.78 -6.68
C THR A 192 -10.56 -16.17 -6.39
N LEU A 193 -9.41 -16.55 -6.98
CA LEU A 193 -8.77 -17.86 -6.79
C LEU A 193 -8.08 -17.97 -5.41
N THR A 194 -7.31 -16.96 -5.02
CA THR A 194 -6.37 -17.04 -3.89
C THR A 194 -6.89 -16.39 -2.60
N GLY A 195 -8.05 -15.77 -2.65
CA GLY A 195 -8.64 -14.99 -1.56
C GLY A 195 -8.36 -13.49 -1.72
N TYR A 196 -9.30 -12.69 -1.29
CA TYR A 196 -9.14 -11.24 -1.26
C TYR A 196 -8.28 -10.82 -0.05
N PRO A 197 -7.51 -9.73 -0.16
CA PRO A 197 -6.78 -9.19 0.98
C PRO A 197 -7.76 -8.72 2.06
N TYR A 198 -7.35 -8.82 3.32
CA TYR A 198 -8.14 -8.29 4.43
C TYR A 198 -7.96 -6.78 4.55
N MET A 199 -8.95 -6.10 5.15
CA MET A 199 -8.88 -4.69 5.47
C MET A 199 -8.24 -4.50 6.86
N PRO A 200 -7.05 -3.89 6.95
CA PRO A 200 -6.45 -3.57 8.24
C PRO A 200 -7.33 -2.60 9.06
N PRO A 201 -7.19 -2.57 10.38
CA PRO A 201 -7.84 -1.56 11.20
C PRO A 201 -7.34 -0.16 10.83
N ARG A 202 -8.15 0.86 11.06
CA ARG A 202 -7.86 2.25 10.64
C ARG A 202 -6.56 2.78 11.24
N TYR A 203 -6.22 2.42 12.47
CA TYR A 203 -4.98 2.83 13.12
C TYR A 203 -3.72 2.29 12.42
N ALA A 204 -3.82 1.23 11.61
CA ALA A 204 -2.70 0.73 10.82
C ALA A 204 -2.18 1.73 9.78
N PHE A 205 -3.01 2.69 9.37
CA PHE A 205 -2.63 3.71 8.38
C PHE A 205 -1.99 4.97 9.00
N GLY A 206 -1.94 5.05 10.33
CA GLY A 206 -1.21 6.10 11.05
C GLY A 206 0.29 5.81 11.13
N VAL A 207 0.96 6.41 12.08
CA VAL A 207 2.42 6.34 12.26
C VAL A 207 2.78 5.21 13.22
N TRP A 208 3.65 4.30 12.79
CA TRP A 208 4.18 3.24 13.60
C TRP A 208 5.58 3.60 14.10
N TRP A 209 5.88 3.16 15.31
CA TRP A 209 7.21 3.27 15.90
C TRP A 209 7.78 1.90 16.23
N ASN A 210 8.93 1.61 15.67
CA ASN A 210 9.74 0.44 16.00
C ASN A 210 11.19 0.87 16.17
N ARG A 211 11.76 0.58 17.31
CA ARG A 211 13.18 0.74 17.54
C ARG A 211 13.71 -0.47 18.27
N GLU A 212 14.81 -1.04 17.79
CA GLU A 212 15.54 -2.09 18.49
C GLU A 212 16.16 -1.50 19.76
N LYS A 213 15.37 -1.44 20.82
CA LYS A 213 15.73 -0.89 22.14
C LYS A 213 15.08 -1.73 23.23
N ILE A 214 15.77 -1.86 24.35
CA ILE A 214 15.18 -2.39 25.56
C ILE A 214 14.27 -1.30 26.15
N TYR A 215 12.98 -1.51 26.09
CA TYR A 215 11.98 -0.67 26.72
C TYR A 215 11.49 -1.33 28.01
N ASN A 216 11.31 -0.51 29.05
CA ASN A 216 10.47 -0.84 30.19
C ASN A 216 9.17 -0.04 30.13
N PHE A 217 8.25 -0.28 31.04
CA PHE A 217 6.96 0.42 31.03
C PHE A 217 7.10 1.95 31.19
N LEU A 218 8.07 2.42 31.98
CA LEU A 218 8.33 3.84 32.15
C LEU A 218 8.87 4.46 30.87
N ASP A 219 9.84 3.82 30.22
CA ASP A 219 10.38 4.28 28.92
C ASP A 219 9.27 4.43 27.86
N THR A 220 8.27 3.53 27.85
CA THR A 220 7.15 3.64 26.91
C THR A 220 6.23 4.81 27.22
N LYS A 221 6.01 5.12 28.50
CA LYS A 221 5.28 6.34 28.93
C LYS A 221 6.00 7.62 28.48
N GLU A 222 7.32 7.68 28.69
CA GLU A 222 8.14 8.81 28.27
C GLU A 222 8.16 8.97 26.74
N LEU A 223 8.20 7.88 26.01
CA LEU A 223 8.12 7.88 24.55
C LEU A 223 6.79 8.50 24.06
N VAL A 224 5.66 8.03 24.56
CA VAL A 224 4.32 8.56 24.21
C VAL A 224 4.23 10.04 24.56
N ASN A 225 4.71 10.43 25.74
CA ASN A 225 4.72 11.82 26.18
C ASN A 225 5.61 12.70 25.26
N SER A 226 6.72 12.16 24.75
CA SER A 226 7.60 12.88 23.82
C SER A 226 6.92 13.11 22.47
N PHE A 227 6.24 12.11 21.92
CA PHE A 227 5.44 12.26 20.70
C PHE A 227 4.36 13.34 20.87
N ASN A 228 3.60 13.29 21.97
CA ASN A 228 2.56 14.27 22.28
C ASN A 228 3.15 15.68 22.47
N LYS A 229 4.24 15.83 23.23
CA LYS A 229 4.91 17.11 23.46
C LYS A 229 5.36 17.78 22.16
N HIS A 230 5.85 16.99 21.21
CA HIS A 230 6.31 17.48 19.92
C HIS A 230 5.22 17.53 18.85
N GLN A 231 3.97 17.22 19.24
CA GLN A 231 2.83 17.18 18.32
C GLN A 231 3.10 16.29 17.11
N VAL A 232 3.62 15.09 17.33
CA VAL A 232 3.85 14.06 16.32
C VAL A 232 2.90 12.90 16.58
N PRO A 233 2.03 12.52 15.64
CA PRO A 233 1.12 11.37 15.79
C PRO A 233 1.88 10.07 16.01
N LEU A 234 1.33 9.20 16.87
CA LEU A 234 1.80 7.84 17.10
C LEU A 234 0.60 6.89 17.19
N SER A 235 0.52 5.91 16.32
CA SER A 235 -0.60 4.96 16.30
C SER A 235 -0.26 3.57 16.81
N ILE A 236 0.94 3.08 16.51
CA ILE A 236 1.37 1.73 16.90
C ILE A 236 2.78 1.79 17.47
N LEU A 237 2.97 1.18 18.62
CA LEU A 237 4.28 0.86 19.18
C LEU A 237 4.56 -0.63 18.95
N LEU A 238 5.62 -0.93 18.18
CA LEU A 238 6.14 -2.30 18.05
C LEU A 238 7.34 -2.49 18.98
N LEU A 239 7.24 -3.46 19.89
CA LEU A 239 8.35 -3.90 20.71
C LEU A 239 9.12 -5.01 19.98
N SER A 240 10.44 -4.80 19.83
CA SER A 240 11.36 -5.82 19.33
C SER A 240 11.57 -6.91 20.38
N GLU A 241 12.38 -7.91 20.07
CA GLU A 241 12.61 -9.10 20.89
C GLU A 241 12.99 -8.87 22.38
N PHE A 242 13.21 -7.63 22.80
CA PHE A 242 13.65 -7.32 24.18
C PHE A 242 12.51 -7.25 25.21
N TRP A 243 11.28 -7.36 24.81
CA TRP A 243 10.12 -7.34 25.72
C TRP A 243 9.96 -8.65 26.52
N HIS A 244 10.45 -9.77 25.98
CA HIS A 244 10.30 -11.09 26.61
C HIS A 244 11.48 -11.46 27.55
N ILE A 245 11.32 -12.57 28.29
CA ILE A 245 12.34 -13.10 29.19
C ILE A 245 13.61 -13.42 28.40
N LYS A 246 14.72 -12.83 28.80
CA LYS A 246 16.06 -13.06 28.28
C LYS A 246 17.05 -13.37 29.39
N ASP A 247 18.16 -13.99 29.02
CA ASP A 247 19.28 -14.18 29.93
C ASP A 247 19.80 -12.80 30.37
N LYS A 248 19.93 -12.58 31.71
CA LYS A 248 20.39 -11.31 32.28
C LYS A 248 21.85 -10.99 31.96
N GLU A 249 22.67 -12.02 31.75
CA GLU A 249 24.11 -11.86 31.45
C GLU A 249 24.34 -11.69 29.93
N ASN A 250 23.46 -12.22 29.09
CA ASN A 250 23.61 -12.15 27.66
C ASN A 250 22.27 -11.96 26.93
N TYR A 251 21.82 -10.69 26.78
CA TYR A 251 20.60 -10.30 26.08
C TYR A 251 20.54 -10.74 24.60
N ASN A 252 21.65 -11.18 24.02
CA ASN A 252 21.70 -11.63 22.62
C ASN A 252 21.50 -13.14 22.48
N LEU A 253 21.45 -13.91 23.57
CA LEU A 253 21.38 -15.37 23.54
C LEU A 253 20.03 -15.88 23.01
N HIS A 254 18.93 -15.18 23.28
CA HIS A 254 17.58 -15.58 22.88
C HIS A 254 16.92 -14.46 22.10
N LYS A 255 16.70 -14.69 20.81
CA LYS A 255 16.01 -13.73 19.94
C LYS A 255 14.50 -13.82 20.04
N THR A 256 13.97 -14.94 20.55
CA THR A 256 12.53 -15.20 20.56
C THR A 256 12.03 -15.65 21.93
N GLY A 257 10.77 -15.40 22.20
CA GLY A 257 10.09 -15.78 23.42
C GLY A 257 8.64 -15.34 23.48
N PHE A 258 7.88 -15.89 24.45
CA PHE A 258 6.45 -15.71 24.55
C PHE A 258 6.00 -15.27 25.96
N SER A 259 6.93 -14.86 26.81
CA SER A 259 6.62 -14.44 28.18
C SER A 259 7.22 -13.08 28.44
N PHE A 260 6.40 -12.16 28.97
CA PHE A 260 6.89 -10.84 29.34
C PHE A 260 7.99 -10.89 30.39
N ASN A 261 9.05 -10.14 30.16
CA ASN A 261 10.02 -9.85 31.21
C ASN A 261 9.38 -8.96 32.26
N ARG A 262 9.09 -9.54 33.45
CA ARG A 262 8.42 -8.85 34.56
C ARG A 262 9.27 -7.75 35.20
N ASP A 263 10.58 -7.76 35.03
CA ASP A 263 11.45 -6.65 35.45
C ASP A 263 11.20 -5.40 34.60
N LEU A 264 10.86 -5.59 33.32
CA LEU A 264 10.56 -4.49 32.37
C LEU A 264 9.08 -4.10 32.38
N PHE A 265 8.20 -5.09 32.39
CA PHE A 265 6.75 -4.95 32.36
C PHE A 265 6.12 -5.76 33.51
N PRO A 266 6.09 -5.22 34.75
CA PRO A 266 5.60 -5.96 35.92
C PRO A 266 4.14 -6.44 35.74
N ASN A 267 3.30 -5.61 35.14
CA ASN A 267 1.93 -5.90 34.81
C ASN A 267 1.67 -5.64 33.31
N PRO A 268 1.75 -6.65 32.43
CA PRO A 268 1.51 -6.48 30.99
C PRO A 268 0.13 -5.93 30.64
N LYS A 269 -0.90 -6.30 31.41
CA LYS A 269 -2.26 -5.78 31.14
C LYS A 269 -2.35 -4.27 31.40
N GLU A 270 -1.77 -3.81 32.49
CA GLU A 270 -1.69 -2.36 32.80
C GLU A 270 -0.93 -1.58 31.71
N PHE A 271 0.17 -2.15 31.20
CA PHE A 271 0.94 -1.59 30.10
C PHE A 271 0.06 -1.44 28.84
N VAL A 272 -0.62 -2.51 28.41
CA VAL A 272 -1.48 -2.50 27.22
C VAL A 272 -2.63 -1.50 27.39
N ASP A 273 -3.31 -1.52 28.55
CA ASP A 273 -4.42 -0.62 28.83
C ASP A 273 -3.99 0.85 28.85
N PHE A 274 -2.80 1.13 29.38
CA PHE A 274 -2.22 2.47 29.32
C PHE A 274 -2.00 2.93 27.89
N MET A 275 -1.39 2.07 27.05
CA MET A 275 -1.13 2.43 25.66
C MET A 275 -2.44 2.68 24.91
N HIS A 276 -3.43 1.83 25.06
CA HIS A 276 -4.75 2.01 24.45
C HIS A 276 -5.44 3.30 24.94
N SER A 277 -5.30 3.66 26.23
CA SER A 277 -5.82 4.93 26.77
C SER A 277 -5.22 6.19 26.13
N LYS A 278 -4.06 6.03 25.48
CA LYS A 278 -3.38 7.08 24.70
C LYS A 278 -3.62 7.01 23.18
N GLY A 279 -4.51 6.13 22.74
CA GLY A 279 -4.76 5.89 21.33
C GLY A 279 -3.60 5.19 20.62
N VAL A 280 -2.71 4.51 21.35
CA VAL A 280 -1.55 3.81 20.82
C VAL A 280 -1.76 2.30 20.94
N PHE A 281 -1.67 1.58 19.83
CA PHE A 281 -1.85 0.14 19.76
C PHE A 281 -0.51 -0.57 19.90
N VAL A 282 -0.53 -1.80 20.42
CA VAL A 282 0.69 -2.51 20.82
C VAL A 282 0.97 -3.70 19.92
N GLY A 283 2.20 -3.79 19.43
CA GLY A 283 2.71 -4.95 18.71
C GLY A 283 3.93 -5.56 19.37
N LEU A 284 4.04 -6.89 19.27
CA LEU A 284 5.14 -7.66 19.83
C LEU A 284 5.81 -8.51 18.76
N ASN A 285 7.14 -8.56 18.78
CA ASN A 285 7.90 -9.57 18.05
C ASN A 285 7.69 -10.93 18.72
N MET A 286 7.16 -11.90 17.99
CA MET A 286 6.73 -13.21 18.51
C MET A 286 7.19 -14.35 17.60
N ASP A 287 8.46 -14.37 17.22
CA ASP A 287 9.04 -15.38 16.36
C ASP A 287 9.24 -16.72 17.12
N PRO A 288 8.69 -17.86 16.62
CA PRO A 288 8.79 -19.15 17.29
C PRO A 288 10.06 -19.95 16.97
N ILE A 289 11.06 -19.36 16.31
CA ILE A 289 12.22 -20.09 15.76
C ILE A 289 12.99 -20.94 16.78
N GLU A 290 13.10 -20.47 18.03
CA GLU A 290 13.79 -21.15 19.11
C GLU A 290 12.91 -22.17 19.87
N GLY A 291 11.63 -22.28 19.51
CA GLY A 291 10.67 -23.15 20.16
C GLY A 291 10.17 -22.59 21.51
N ILE A 292 9.57 -23.48 22.35
CA ILE A 292 9.04 -23.11 23.65
C ILE A 292 10.05 -23.54 24.71
N ARG A 293 10.63 -22.60 25.40
CA ARG A 293 11.67 -22.84 26.41
C ARG A 293 11.05 -23.10 27.78
N LYS A 294 11.82 -23.80 28.65
CA LYS A 294 11.34 -24.16 29.99
C LYS A 294 11.02 -22.95 30.91
N GLU A 295 11.63 -21.79 30.62
CA GLU A 295 11.40 -20.54 31.35
C GLU A 295 10.12 -19.83 30.95
N GLU A 296 9.47 -20.27 29.88
CA GLU A 296 8.25 -19.62 29.37
C GLU A 296 7.04 -19.88 30.27
N ASP A 297 6.22 -18.87 30.52
CA ASP A 297 5.02 -18.94 31.38
C ASP A 297 4.08 -20.11 31.02
N ARG A 298 4.05 -20.50 29.75
CA ARG A 298 3.16 -21.53 29.20
C ARG A 298 3.86 -22.88 28.95
N TYR A 299 5.14 -23.00 29.29
CA TYR A 299 5.92 -24.23 29.03
C TYR A 299 5.26 -25.48 29.61
N LEU A 300 4.81 -25.45 30.86
CA LEU A 300 4.18 -26.61 31.51
C LEU A 300 2.92 -27.06 30.79
N ASN A 301 2.12 -26.15 30.25
CA ASN A 301 0.93 -26.50 29.47
C ASN A 301 1.32 -27.31 28.21
N PHE A 302 2.40 -26.90 27.51
CA PHE A 302 2.88 -27.62 26.34
C PHE A 302 3.51 -28.97 26.69
N SER A 303 4.41 -29.02 27.68
CA SER A 303 5.16 -30.24 28.05
C SER A 303 4.21 -31.32 28.54
N GLN A 304 3.22 -30.99 29.38
CA GLN A 304 2.23 -31.92 29.88
C GLN A 304 1.31 -32.44 28.78
N GLU A 305 0.74 -31.57 27.95
CA GLU A 305 -0.18 -31.99 26.89
C GLU A 305 0.54 -32.75 25.76
N LEU A 306 1.82 -32.45 25.47
CA LEU A 306 2.62 -33.17 24.48
C LEU A 306 3.34 -34.40 25.04
N ASN A 307 3.26 -34.68 26.37
CA ASN A 307 3.98 -35.73 27.07
C ASN A 307 5.52 -35.62 26.85
N ILE A 308 6.06 -34.40 26.91
CA ILE A 308 7.50 -34.15 26.77
C ILE A 308 8.14 -34.13 28.15
N VAL A 309 9.39 -34.66 28.24
CA VAL A 309 10.17 -34.65 29.48
C VAL A 309 10.41 -33.21 29.91
N ASP A 310 10.18 -32.92 31.21
CA ASP A 310 10.36 -31.58 31.75
C ASP A 310 11.80 -31.07 31.59
N GLY A 311 11.94 -29.79 31.33
CA GLY A 311 13.24 -29.10 31.17
C GLY A 311 13.83 -29.12 29.77
N ILE A 312 13.20 -29.81 28.82
CA ILE A 312 13.66 -29.84 27.41
C ILE A 312 12.90 -28.75 26.62
N THR A 313 13.64 -27.92 25.88
CA THR A 313 13.01 -26.95 24.92
C THR A 313 12.16 -27.69 23.90
N ILE A 314 10.92 -27.30 23.76
CA ILE A 314 9.97 -27.91 22.81
C ILE A 314 10.18 -27.24 21.45
N PRO A 315 10.69 -27.98 20.44
CA PRO A 315 10.94 -27.37 19.13
C PRO A 315 9.64 -26.94 18.44
N PHE A 316 9.70 -25.84 17.71
CA PHE A 316 8.59 -25.39 16.88
C PHE A 316 8.35 -26.39 15.74
N ASN A 317 7.09 -26.81 15.58
CA ASN A 317 6.67 -27.72 14.51
C ASN A 317 5.30 -27.30 13.93
N ALA A 318 5.34 -26.57 12.81
CA ALA A 318 4.15 -26.07 12.11
C ALA A 318 3.26 -27.18 11.50
N PHE A 319 3.75 -28.40 11.40
CA PHE A 319 3.06 -29.54 10.76
C PHE A 319 2.50 -30.56 11.77
N ASP A 320 2.78 -30.38 13.05
CA ASP A 320 2.16 -31.18 14.11
C ASP A 320 0.84 -30.53 14.55
N LYS A 321 -0.29 -31.21 14.30
CA LYS A 321 -1.63 -30.73 14.63
C LYS A 321 -1.80 -30.44 16.12
N LYS A 322 -1.26 -31.30 16.97
CA LYS A 322 -1.37 -31.16 18.42
C LYS A 322 -0.57 -29.95 18.91
N PHE A 323 0.70 -29.84 18.43
CA PHE A 323 1.53 -28.67 18.71
C PHE A 323 0.86 -27.37 18.26
N MET A 324 0.39 -27.28 17.01
CA MET A 324 -0.25 -26.07 16.50
C MET A 324 -1.56 -25.72 17.21
N SER A 325 -2.34 -26.72 17.64
CA SER A 325 -3.53 -26.48 18.46
C SER A 325 -3.18 -25.80 19.80
N LEU A 326 -2.10 -26.24 20.45
CA LEU A 326 -1.59 -25.64 21.68
C LEU A 326 -0.98 -24.26 21.42
N TYR A 327 -0.23 -24.12 20.33
CA TYR A 327 0.38 -22.86 19.94
C TYR A 327 -0.68 -21.76 19.73
N ILE A 328 -1.78 -22.07 19.03
CA ILE A 328 -2.87 -21.13 18.83
C ILE A 328 -3.50 -20.75 20.18
N ARG A 329 -3.85 -21.73 21.00
CA ARG A 329 -4.51 -21.51 22.29
C ARG A 329 -3.65 -20.73 23.29
N HIS A 330 -2.41 -21.10 23.44
CA HIS A 330 -1.53 -20.57 24.48
C HIS A 330 -0.69 -19.38 24.03
N MET A 331 -0.38 -19.26 22.73
CA MET A 331 0.44 -18.16 22.23
C MET A 331 -0.38 -17.10 21.49
N ILE A 332 -1.31 -17.49 20.61
CA ILE A 332 -2.05 -16.48 19.84
C ILE A 332 -3.26 -15.97 20.66
N ASP A 333 -4.15 -16.87 21.08
CA ASP A 333 -5.40 -16.49 21.76
C ASP A 333 -5.12 -15.75 23.07
N SER A 334 -4.13 -16.19 23.87
CA SER A 334 -3.80 -15.54 25.14
C SER A 334 -3.27 -14.10 24.98
N PHE A 335 -2.56 -13.81 23.89
CA PHE A 335 -2.11 -12.45 23.61
C PHE A 335 -3.21 -11.58 23.00
N LEU A 336 -4.14 -12.18 22.25
CA LEU A 336 -5.36 -11.48 21.81
C LEU A 336 -6.22 -11.09 23.02
N GLU A 337 -6.39 -11.98 24.00
CA GLU A 337 -7.12 -11.71 25.27
C GLU A 337 -6.42 -10.63 26.11
N LEU A 338 -5.09 -10.58 26.09
CA LEU A 338 -4.32 -9.53 26.74
C LEU A 338 -4.55 -8.15 26.09
N GLY A 339 -4.93 -8.12 24.80
CA GLY A 339 -5.16 -6.92 24.02
C GLY A 339 -4.00 -6.56 23.08
N ILE A 340 -3.16 -7.52 22.71
CA ILE A 340 -2.12 -7.27 21.69
C ILE A 340 -2.74 -7.16 20.31
N ASP A 341 -2.39 -6.11 19.59
CA ASP A 341 -3.00 -5.70 18.33
C ASP A 341 -2.22 -6.17 17.10
N VAL A 342 -0.89 -6.22 17.21
CA VAL A 342 0.02 -6.57 16.13
C VAL A 342 0.94 -7.71 16.52
N PHE A 343 0.90 -8.78 15.75
CA PHE A 343 1.75 -9.97 15.91
C PHE A 343 2.86 -9.89 14.87
N TRP A 344 4.09 -9.59 15.31
CA TRP A 344 5.23 -9.44 14.41
C TRP A 344 6.04 -10.71 14.35
N LEU A 345 6.03 -11.34 13.17
CA LEU A 345 6.82 -12.54 12.83
C LEU A 345 8.01 -12.16 11.96
N ASP A 346 9.21 -12.31 12.49
CA ASP A 346 10.46 -12.17 11.74
C ASP A 346 11.10 -13.54 11.46
N TYR A 347 10.26 -14.51 11.08
CA TYR A 347 10.69 -15.89 10.87
C TYR A 347 11.47 -16.04 9.56
N GLN A 348 12.70 -16.57 9.64
CA GLN A 348 13.62 -16.67 8.50
C GLN A 348 14.22 -18.07 8.30
N LYS A 349 13.81 -19.08 9.08
CA LYS A 349 14.41 -20.41 9.01
C LYS A 349 14.07 -21.12 7.70
N ASP A 350 12.80 -21.15 7.33
CA ASP A 350 12.34 -21.73 6.07
C ASP A 350 10.98 -21.15 5.63
N LEU A 351 10.73 -21.12 4.32
CA LEU A 351 9.52 -20.54 3.75
C LEU A 351 8.26 -21.36 4.02
N LYS A 352 8.34 -22.69 4.12
CA LYS A 352 7.16 -23.53 4.37
C LYS A 352 6.60 -23.26 5.77
N SER A 353 7.47 -23.20 6.77
CA SER A 353 7.06 -22.85 8.14
C SER A 353 6.52 -21.43 8.24
N LEU A 354 7.11 -20.45 7.50
CA LEU A 354 6.58 -19.09 7.44
C LEU A 354 5.17 -19.05 6.81
N GLN A 355 4.96 -19.78 5.72
CA GLN A 355 3.63 -19.90 5.09
C GLN A 355 2.61 -20.53 6.05
N ALA A 356 3.03 -21.59 6.77
CA ALA A 356 2.19 -22.26 7.76
C ALA A 356 1.82 -21.30 8.92
N LEU A 357 2.79 -20.57 9.45
CA LEU A 357 2.55 -19.54 10.47
C LEU A 357 1.55 -18.48 9.99
N CYS A 358 1.78 -17.91 8.82
CA CYS A 358 0.85 -16.93 8.22
C CYS A 358 -0.58 -17.49 8.14
N TYR A 359 -0.72 -18.73 7.70
CA TYR A 359 -2.02 -19.41 7.65
C TYR A 359 -2.65 -19.52 9.03
N TYR A 360 -1.95 -20.09 10.03
CA TYR A 360 -2.53 -20.33 11.36
C TYR A 360 -2.83 -19.05 12.12
N TYR A 361 -2.03 -18.00 12.03
CA TYR A 361 -2.33 -16.69 12.61
C TYR A 361 -3.60 -16.10 12.00
N ASN A 362 -3.73 -16.12 10.67
CA ASN A 362 -4.94 -15.62 10.02
C ASN A 362 -6.18 -16.42 10.40
N GLN A 363 -6.07 -17.76 10.56
CA GLN A 363 -7.18 -18.57 11.04
C GLN A 363 -7.56 -18.24 12.49
N ALA A 364 -6.59 -18.07 13.38
CA ALA A 364 -6.85 -17.66 14.76
C ALA A 364 -7.54 -16.30 14.82
N PHE A 365 -7.12 -15.35 13.98
CA PHE A 365 -7.74 -14.03 13.92
C PHE A 365 -9.20 -14.05 13.44
N ILE A 366 -9.65 -15.07 12.69
CA ILE A 366 -11.07 -15.17 12.28
C ILE A 366 -12.00 -15.13 13.48
N LYS A 367 -11.61 -15.72 14.61
CA LYS A 367 -12.41 -15.77 15.84
C LYS A 367 -12.46 -14.45 16.59
N SER A 368 -11.46 -13.59 16.42
CA SER A 368 -11.43 -12.27 17.06
C SER A 368 -12.50 -11.37 16.46
N SER A 369 -13.21 -10.62 17.30
CA SER A 369 -14.13 -9.55 16.86
C SER A 369 -13.38 -8.39 16.21
N ASN A 370 -12.13 -8.15 16.65
CA ASN A 370 -11.26 -7.09 16.15
C ASN A 370 -10.43 -7.56 14.95
N ARG A 371 -9.98 -6.60 14.17
CA ARG A 371 -9.05 -6.80 13.06
C ARG A 371 -7.60 -6.79 13.58
N SER A 372 -7.11 -7.93 14.05
CA SER A 372 -5.72 -8.10 14.46
C SER A 372 -4.78 -8.05 13.26
N ILE A 373 -3.57 -7.57 13.45
CA ILE A 373 -2.57 -7.42 12.39
C ILE A 373 -1.51 -8.51 12.54
N LEU A 374 -1.32 -9.30 11.48
CA LEU A 374 -0.10 -10.06 11.28
C LEU A 374 0.89 -9.17 10.53
N PHE A 375 2.06 -8.94 11.10
CA PHE A 375 3.15 -8.18 10.51
C PHE A 375 4.33 -9.11 10.26
N THR A 376 4.69 -9.35 8.99
CA THR A 376 5.60 -10.44 8.64
C THR A 376 6.40 -10.18 7.37
N ARG A 377 7.45 -10.96 7.15
CA ARG A 377 8.14 -11.04 5.86
C ARG A 377 7.25 -11.71 4.82
N SER A 378 7.56 -11.50 3.54
CA SER A 378 6.79 -12.10 2.45
C SER A 378 6.95 -13.63 2.42
N PRO A 379 5.86 -14.40 2.55
CA PRO A 379 5.89 -15.86 2.37
C PRO A 379 5.94 -16.29 0.91
N LEU A 380 5.93 -15.37 -0.05
CA LEU A 380 5.89 -15.51 -1.51
C LEU A 380 4.61 -16.15 -2.07
N VAL A 381 4.00 -17.10 -1.37
CA VAL A 381 2.74 -17.76 -1.78
C VAL A 381 1.55 -16.94 -1.28
N ALA A 382 0.69 -16.48 -2.17
CA ALA A 382 -0.46 -15.64 -1.87
C ALA A 382 -0.16 -14.53 -0.82
N PRO A 383 0.90 -13.74 -0.98
CA PRO A 383 1.41 -12.86 0.08
C PRO A 383 0.41 -11.78 0.51
N HIS A 384 -0.51 -11.39 -0.36
CA HIS A 384 -1.60 -10.43 -0.09
C HIS A 384 -2.60 -10.92 0.97
N THR A 385 -2.66 -12.23 1.23
CA THR A 385 -3.53 -12.81 2.27
C THR A 385 -2.83 -12.98 3.61
N SER A 386 -1.52 -12.71 3.68
CA SER A 386 -0.71 -13.01 4.87
C SER A 386 -0.75 -11.93 5.94
N GLY A 387 -1.14 -10.70 5.58
CA GLY A 387 -1.17 -9.59 6.52
C GLY A 387 -0.49 -8.35 5.97
N ILE A 388 0.12 -7.55 6.86
CA ILE A 388 0.98 -6.42 6.48
C ILE A 388 2.42 -6.95 6.39
N LEU A 389 3.03 -6.74 5.23
CA LEU A 389 4.38 -7.23 4.96
C LEU A 389 5.41 -6.12 5.17
N TYR A 390 6.63 -6.48 5.54
CA TYR A 390 7.73 -5.53 5.59
C TYR A 390 8.92 -5.99 4.75
N SER A 391 9.67 -5.00 4.25
CA SER A 391 10.76 -5.24 3.30
C SER A 391 12.08 -5.69 3.92
N GLY A 392 12.16 -5.74 5.26
CA GLY A 392 13.38 -6.12 5.96
C GLY A 392 14.22 -4.94 6.44
N GLU A 393 15.46 -5.23 6.87
CA GLU A 393 16.40 -4.30 7.48
C GLU A 393 17.26 -3.58 6.43
N THR A 394 16.80 -2.44 5.98
CA THR A 394 17.46 -1.71 4.89
C THR A 394 18.61 -0.81 5.37
N ILE A 395 19.56 -0.55 4.47
CA ILE A 395 20.67 0.36 4.72
C ILE A 395 20.21 1.82 4.60
N VAL A 396 20.69 2.69 5.48
CA VAL A 396 20.47 4.15 5.44
C VAL A 396 21.23 4.73 4.25
N SER A 397 20.57 4.83 3.09
CA SER A 397 21.21 5.32 1.87
C SER A 397 20.21 5.84 0.83
N TRP A 398 20.70 6.72 -0.04
CA TRP A 398 19.97 7.15 -1.22
C TRP A 398 19.70 6.01 -2.21
N ASP A 399 20.59 5.02 -2.31
CA ASP A 399 20.38 3.85 -3.17
C ASP A 399 19.20 3.00 -2.70
N THR A 400 19.03 2.84 -1.39
CA THR A 400 17.86 2.20 -0.81
C THR A 400 16.59 3.00 -1.16
N LEU A 401 16.56 4.31 -0.85
CA LEU A 401 15.38 5.14 -1.13
C LEU A 401 15.02 5.13 -2.63
N LYS A 402 16.00 5.12 -3.51
CA LYS A 402 15.80 5.04 -4.97
C LYS A 402 15.10 3.76 -5.40
N TYR A 403 15.30 2.67 -4.67
CA TYR A 403 14.71 1.37 -4.99
C TYR A 403 13.29 1.17 -4.44
N LEU A 404 12.96 1.79 -3.30
CA LEU A 404 11.69 1.54 -2.60
C LEU A 404 10.44 1.85 -3.44
N PRO A 405 10.31 2.93 -4.23
CA PRO A 405 9.15 3.17 -5.08
C PRO A 405 8.97 2.07 -6.14
N PHE A 406 10.06 1.60 -6.73
CA PHE A 406 10.03 0.47 -7.65
C PHE A 406 9.57 -0.80 -6.94
N TYR A 407 10.05 -1.05 -5.72
CA TYR A 407 9.64 -2.21 -4.93
C TYR A 407 8.14 -2.19 -4.60
N ASN A 408 7.57 -1.04 -4.24
CA ASN A 408 6.13 -0.89 -4.05
C ASN A 408 5.33 -1.29 -5.31
N SER A 409 5.82 -0.90 -6.49
CA SER A 409 5.22 -1.29 -7.77
C SER A 409 5.32 -2.79 -8.03
N LEU A 410 6.46 -3.42 -7.68
CA LEU A 410 6.63 -4.88 -7.78
C LEU A 410 5.66 -5.62 -6.84
N ALA A 411 5.45 -5.11 -5.62
CA ALA A 411 4.47 -5.68 -4.69
C ALA A 411 3.07 -5.69 -5.29
N SER A 412 2.66 -4.61 -5.95
CA SER A 412 1.37 -4.53 -6.65
C SER A 412 1.25 -5.57 -7.78
N ASN A 413 2.34 -5.91 -8.46
CA ASN A 413 2.38 -6.96 -9.48
C ASN A 413 2.15 -8.39 -8.92
N LYS A 414 2.23 -8.55 -7.59
CA LYS A 414 1.89 -9.81 -6.88
C LYS A 414 0.57 -9.68 -6.10
N GLY A 415 -0.12 -8.56 -6.29
CA GLY A 415 -1.38 -8.29 -5.62
C GLY A 415 -1.24 -7.83 -4.16
N VAL A 416 -0.07 -7.39 -3.73
CA VAL A 416 0.15 -6.91 -2.36
C VAL A 416 0.00 -5.39 -2.31
N ALA A 417 -0.92 -4.90 -1.47
CA ALA A 417 -1.05 -3.48 -1.19
C ALA A 417 -0.40 -3.06 0.14
N TRP A 418 -0.32 -3.96 1.11
CA TRP A 418 0.10 -3.61 2.47
C TRP A 418 1.59 -3.90 2.68
N TRP A 419 2.43 -2.93 2.27
CA TRP A 419 3.87 -2.96 2.48
C TRP A 419 4.32 -1.88 3.46
N SER A 420 5.30 -2.25 4.30
CA SER A 420 6.00 -1.37 5.24
C SER A 420 7.49 -1.35 4.91
N HIS A 421 8.06 -0.16 4.81
CA HIS A 421 9.50 0.06 4.74
C HIS A 421 10.01 0.70 6.02
N ASP A 422 11.33 0.63 6.27
CA ASP A 422 11.97 1.35 7.36
C ASP A 422 12.13 2.82 6.98
N VAL A 423 11.32 3.71 7.56
CA VAL A 423 11.43 5.15 7.32
C VAL A 423 12.75 5.69 7.88
N GLY A 424 13.58 6.19 7.00
CA GLY A 424 14.93 6.63 7.29
C GLY A 424 16.01 5.56 7.11
N GLY A 425 15.63 4.30 6.77
CA GLY A 425 16.52 3.13 6.75
C GLY A 425 16.74 2.54 8.13
N TYR A 426 17.15 1.28 8.22
CA TYR A 426 17.27 0.56 9.49
C TYR A 426 18.66 0.63 10.13
N LYS A 427 19.71 0.37 9.34
CA LYS A 427 21.09 0.25 9.85
C LYS A 427 22.14 0.76 8.86
N ASP A 428 23.37 0.87 9.36
CA ASP A 428 24.56 1.26 8.61
C ASP A 428 24.37 2.56 7.79
N GLY A 429 25.22 2.81 6.80
CA GLY A 429 25.07 3.96 5.92
C GLY A 429 25.40 5.31 6.57
N ILE A 430 24.78 6.37 6.08
CA ILE A 430 25.06 7.75 6.51
C ILE A 430 23.75 8.46 6.82
N GLU A 431 23.61 8.95 8.06
CA GLU A 431 22.51 9.81 8.45
C GLU A 431 22.62 11.19 7.79
N ASP A 432 21.60 11.56 7.05
CA ASP A 432 21.52 12.82 6.32
C ASP A 432 20.12 13.41 6.45
N SER A 433 20.02 14.72 6.70
CA SER A 433 18.74 15.38 6.97
C SER A 433 17.82 15.41 5.74
N GLU A 434 18.38 15.62 4.55
CA GLU A 434 17.60 15.61 3.33
C GLU A 434 17.11 14.19 2.99
N LEU A 435 17.98 13.18 3.13
CA LEU A 435 17.60 11.78 2.95
C LEU A 435 16.45 11.40 3.89
N TYR A 436 16.55 11.77 5.18
CA TYR A 436 15.51 11.54 6.17
C TYR A 436 14.18 12.19 5.77
N LEU A 437 14.19 13.45 5.31
CA LEU A 437 12.99 14.13 4.83
C LEU A 437 12.38 13.41 3.61
N ARG A 438 13.19 13.00 2.64
CA ARG A 438 12.69 12.31 1.44
C ARG A 438 12.10 10.93 1.78
N TYR A 439 12.64 10.24 2.77
CA TYR A 439 12.00 9.01 3.30
C TYR A 439 10.63 9.29 3.91
N ILE A 440 10.48 10.34 4.72
CA ILE A 440 9.20 10.72 5.32
C ILE A 440 8.18 11.09 4.23
N GLN A 441 8.58 11.90 3.26
CA GLN A 441 7.72 12.32 2.14
C GLN A 441 7.26 11.12 1.31
N PHE A 442 8.17 10.21 0.96
CA PHE A 442 7.83 8.96 0.29
C PHE A 442 6.88 8.11 1.12
N SER A 443 7.12 7.97 2.41
CA SER A 443 6.31 7.12 3.30
C SER A 443 4.93 7.71 3.57
N CYS A 444 4.77 9.03 3.47
CA CYS A 444 3.45 9.67 3.53
C CYS A 444 2.50 9.12 2.46
N PHE A 445 3.04 8.76 1.29
CA PHE A 445 2.32 8.19 0.14
C PHE A 445 2.69 6.72 -0.10
N SER A 446 3.08 6.01 0.93
CA SER A 446 3.24 4.55 0.95
C SER A 446 2.11 3.90 1.76
N PRO A 447 1.83 2.61 1.58
CA PRO A 447 0.72 1.98 2.28
C PRO A 447 0.83 2.08 3.81
N ILE A 448 2.00 1.78 4.37
CA ILE A 448 2.27 1.82 5.81
C ILE A 448 3.42 2.79 6.09
N PHE A 449 3.26 3.60 7.13
CA PHE A 449 4.26 4.56 7.59
C PHE A 449 4.88 4.06 8.91
N ARG A 450 6.07 3.49 8.87
CA ARG A 450 6.72 2.91 10.03
C ARG A 450 8.16 3.41 10.20
N PHE A 451 8.42 4.16 11.27
CA PHE A 451 9.78 4.39 11.72
C PHE A 451 10.40 3.11 12.26
N SER A 452 11.61 2.80 11.84
CA SER A 452 12.35 1.65 12.33
C SER A 452 13.85 1.92 12.32
N ALA A 453 14.55 1.46 13.35
CA ALA A 453 16.01 1.53 13.40
C ALA A 453 16.60 0.48 14.31
N LYS A 454 17.80 0.02 13.95
CA LYS A 454 18.69 -0.77 14.79
C LYS A 454 19.05 -0.03 16.08
N ARG A 455 19.45 -0.79 17.09
CA ARG A 455 20.00 -0.26 18.35
C ARG A 455 21.26 0.56 18.07
N GLY A 456 21.28 1.79 18.58
CA GLY A 456 22.42 2.69 18.47
C GLY A 456 22.04 4.15 18.69
N ALA A 457 22.92 4.91 19.34
CA ALA A 457 22.69 6.31 19.72
C ALA A 457 22.67 7.27 18.53
N TYR A 458 23.23 6.85 17.38
CA TYR A 458 23.41 7.72 16.21
C TYR A 458 22.36 7.55 15.12
N TYR A 459 21.44 6.57 15.23
CA TYR A 459 20.30 6.45 14.32
C TYR A 459 19.18 7.41 14.74
N LYS A 460 19.04 8.52 14.03
CA LYS A 460 18.07 9.58 14.34
C LYS A 460 16.72 9.31 13.65
N ARG A 461 15.80 8.67 14.35
CA ARG A 461 14.42 8.43 13.82
C ARG A 461 13.40 9.35 14.46
N GLU A 462 13.67 9.82 15.65
CA GLU A 462 12.86 10.82 16.35
C GLU A 462 12.94 12.15 15.60
N PRO A 463 11.82 12.71 15.05
CA PRO A 463 11.86 13.92 14.24
C PRO A 463 12.44 15.13 14.96
N TRP A 464 12.22 15.22 16.27
CA TRP A 464 12.69 16.33 17.11
C TRP A 464 14.19 16.31 17.46
N PHE A 465 14.93 15.26 17.05
CA PHE A 465 16.39 15.23 17.20
C PHE A 465 17.15 15.82 16.01
N TRP A 466 16.42 16.21 14.97
CA TRP A 466 16.96 16.95 13.84
C TRP A 466 16.93 18.47 14.10
N ASP A 467 17.55 19.24 13.21
CA ASP A 467 17.45 20.69 13.24
C ASP A 467 16.00 21.18 13.04
N VAL A 468 15.73 22.43 13.46
CA VAL A 468 14.37 23.01 13.46
C VAL A 468 13.71 22.94 12.08
N LYS A 469 14.45 23.21 11.00
CA LYS A 469 13.90 23.17 9.64
C LYS A 469 13.49 21.75 9.27
N THR A 470 14.39 20.79 9.47
CA THR A 470 14.14 19.38 9.20
C THR A 470 12.96 18.86 10.01
N PHE A 471 12.91 19.19 11.30
CA PHE A 471 11.80 18.82 12.17
C PHE A 471 10.45 19.41 11.69
N THR A 472 10.43 20.68 11.34
CA THR A 472 9.20 21.36 10.89
C THR A 472 8.64 20.69 9.62
N ILE A 473 9.49 20.44 8.64
CA ILE A 473 9.08 19.78 7.39
C ILE A 473 8.65 18.32 7.66
N ALA A 474 9.41 17.59 8.47
CA ALA A 474 9.07 16.20 8.82
C ALA A 474 7.68 16.12 9.47
N ARG A 475 7.40 17.00 10.46
CA ARG A 475 6.12 17.08 11.16
C ARG A 475 4.97 17.42 10.20
N GLU A 476 5.16 18.34 9.26
CA GLU A 476 4.17 18.70 8.23
C GLU A 476 3.70 17.46 7.44
N TYR A 477 4.63 16.63 6.95
CA TYR A 477 4.28 15.42 6.20
C TYR A 477 3.73 14.29 7.06
N ILE A 478 4.20 14.14 8.30
CA ILE A 478 3.63 13.20 9.27
C ILE A 478 2.18 13.59 9.59
N TYR A 479 1.91 14.89 9.76
CA TYR A 479 0.58 15.44 9.96
C TYR A 479 -0.31 15.24 8.73
N LEU A 480 0.22 15.48 7.53
CA LEU A 480 -0.47 15.21 6.27
C LEU A 480 -0.85 13.73 6.16
N ARG A 481 0.04 12.81 6.54
CA ARG A 481 -0.26 11.37 6.58
C ARG A 481 -1.46 11.08 7.49
N GLN A 482 -1.48 11.64 8.67
CA GLN A 482 -2.59 11.45 9.62
C GLN A 482 -3.91 12.02 9.06
N ARG A 483 -3.86 13.19 8.43
CA ARG A 483 -5.01 13.82 7.80
C ARG A 483 -5.54 13.04 6.59
N LEU A 484 -4.68 12.34 5.86
CA LEU A 484 -5.02 11.53 4.70
C LEU A 484 -5.71 10.18 5.06
N ILE A 485 -5.80 9.80 6.32
CA ILE A 485 -6.37 8.50 6.73
C ILE A 485 -7.78 8.28 6.16
N PRO A 486 -8.74 9.23 6.16
CA PRO A 486 -10.05 9.01 5.54
C PRO A 486 -9.98 8.64 4.06
N TYR A 487 -9.08 9.29 3.31
CA TYR A 487 -8.81 8.97 1.91
C TYR A 487 -8.17 7.58 1.75
N ILE A 488 -7.06 7.34 2.46
CA ILE A 488 -6.32 6.06 2.39
C ILE A 488 -7.19 4.88 2.80
N TYR A 489 -8.01 5.06 3.84
CA TYR A 489 -8.91 4.03 4.36
C TYR A 489 -10.01 3.70 3.34
N THR A 490 -10.58 4.72 2.69
CA THR A 490 -11.57 4.54 1.60
C THR A 490 -10.96 3.81 0.40
N GLU A 491 -9.76 4.20 -0.03
CA GLU A 491 -9.07 3.51 -1.13
C GLU A 491 -8.64 2.08 -0.72
N GLY A 492 -8.32 1.88 0.55
CA GLY A 492 -8.02 0.56 1.12
C GLY A 492 -9.22 -0.40 1.07
N ILE A 493 -10.41 0.04 1.45
CA ILE A 493 -11.61 -0.81 1.35
C ILE A 493 -11.99 -1.07 -0.12
N ASN A 494 -11.79 -0.09 -1.00
CA ASN A 494 -11.98 -0.27 -2.43
C ASN A 494 -11.05 -1.35 -2.98
N TYR A 495 -9.77 -1.33 -2.56
CA TYR A 495 -8.81 -2.39 -2.91
C TYR A 495 -9.29 -3.75 -2.44
N CYS A 496 -9.68 -3.89 -1.17
CA CYS A 496 -10.14 -5.17 -0.61
C CYS A 496 -11.41 -5.72 -1.30
N LYS A 497 -12.29 -4.83 -1.78
CA LYS A 497 -13.54 -5.23 -2.46
C LYS A 497 -13.41 -5.44 -3.96
N THR A 498 -12.57 -4.67 -4.63
CA THR A 498 -12.52 -4.64 -6.11
C THR A 498 -11.24 -5.24 -6.68
N GLY A 499 -10.21 -5.41 -5.86
CA GLY A 499 -8.89 -5.83 -6.29
C GLY A 499 -8.04 -4.72 -6.92
N LYS A 500 -8.53 -3.47 -6.97
CA LYS A 500 -7.76 -2.34 -7.50
C LYS A 500 -6.71 -1.88 -6.48
N PRO A 501 -5.40 -2.04 -6.73
CA PRO A 501 -4.37 -1.76 -5.73
C PRO A 501 -4.38 -0.29 -5.27
N LEU A 502 -4.02 -0.04 -4.00
CA LEU A 502 -3.80 1.31 -3.47
C LEU A 502 -2.65 2.00 -4.23
N ILE A 503 -1.56 1.29 -4.47
CA ILE A 503 -0.47 1.73 -5.35
C ILE A 503 -0.67 1.08 -6.71
N GLN A 504 -0.94 1.90 -7.72
CA GLN A 504 -1.05 1.47 -9.11
C GLN A 504 0.12 2.04 -9.89
N PRO A 505 1.07 1.18 -10.29
CA PRO A 505 2.18 1.62 -11.13
C PRO A 505 1.69 2.29 -12.41
N ILE A 506 2.35 3.36 -12.83
CA ILE A 506 1.96 4.08 -14.05
C ILE A 506 1.93 3.16 -15.28
N TYR A 507 2.79 2.16 -15.34
CA TYR A 507 2.87 1.22 -16.47
C TYR A 507 1.65 0.28 -16.59
N TYR A 508 0.71 0.27 -15.62
CA TYR A 508 -0.56 -0.43 -15.80
C TYR A 508 -1.43 0.24 -16.89
N SER A 509 -1.39 1.56 -16.96
CA SER A 509 -2.10 2.32 -17.98
C SER A 509 -1.22 2.66 -19.20
N TYR A 510 0.09 2.76 -18.98
CA TYR A 510 1.10 3.14 -19.99
C TYR A 510 2.26 2.12 -19.98
N PRO A 511 2.05 0.91 -20.51
CA PRO A 511 3.00 -0.21 -20.38
C PRO A 511 4.41 0.06 -20.92
N GLU A 512 4.55 0.95 -21.89
CA GLU A 512 5.84 1.38 -22.48
C GLU A 512 6.74 2.07 -21.44
N ILE A 513 6.15 2.70 -20.41
CA ILE A 513 6.91 3.41 -19.35
C ILE A 513 7.67 2.43 -18.44
N TYR A 514 7.30 1.15 -18.41
CA TYR A 514 8.06 0.15 -17.68
C TYR A 514 9.56 0.13 -18.05
N ASP A 515 9.88 0.43 -19.31
CA ASP A 515 11.23 0.46 -19.85
C ASP A 515 11.93 1.83 -19.70
N GLU A 516 11.24 2.82 -19.15
CA GLU A 516 11.77 4.17 -18.91
C GLU A 516 12.14 4.38 -17.43
N PRO A 517 13.40 4.16 -17.01
CA PRO A 517 13.80 4.22 -15.59
C PRO A 517 13.52 5.56 -14.89
N ASN A 518 13.38 6.65 -15.65
CA ASN A 518 13.09 7.98 -15.10
C ASN A 518 11.64 8.12 -14.63
N TYR A 519 10.70 7.34 -15.20
CA TYR A 519 9.27 7.52 -15.00
C TYR A 519 8.57 6.28 -14.42
N ARG A 520 9.14 5.08 -14.57
CA ARG A 520 8.51 3.83 -14.16
C ARG A 520 8.20 3.73 -12.66
N ASN A 521 8.80 4.59 -11.84
CA ASN A 521 8.59 4.64 -10.39
C ASN A 521 7.46 5.59 -9.98
N GLU A 522 6.84 6.27 -10.94
CA GLU A 522 5.64 7.07 -10.72
C GLU A 522 4.44 6.14 -10.55
N TYR A 523 3.50 6.55 -9.69
CA TYR A 523 2.34 5.72 -9.37
C TYR A 523 1.12 6.54 -8.96
N TYR A 524 -0.04 5.96 -9.18
CA TYR A 524 -1.28 6.42 -8.56
C TYR A 524 -1.35 5.89 -7.12
N PHE A 525 -1.69 6.77 -6.19
CA PHE A 525 -1.96 6.44 -4.80
C PHE A 525 -3.46 6.59 -4.55
N GLY A 526 -4.20 5.50 -4.67
CA GLY A 526 -5.66 5.52 -4.74
C GLY A 526 -6.18 6.08 -6.07
N LYS A 527 -7.37 6.67 -6.04
CA LYS A 527 -8.06 7.17 -7.24
C LYS A 527 -7.57 8.56 -7.67
N GLU A 528 -7.30 9.45 -6.72
CA GLU A 528 -7.20 10.89 -6.97
C GLU A 528 -5.76 11.43 -6.96
N LEU A 529 -4.81 10.73 -6.33
CA LEU A 529 -3.44 11.18 -6.16
C LEU A 529 -2.48 10.48 -7.14
N PHE A 530 -1.54 11.24 -7.70
CA PHE A 530 -0.45 10.73 -8.54
C PHE A 530 0.90 11.24 -8.00
N ILE A 531 1.85 10.36 -7.80
CA ILE A 531 3.09 10.61 -7.10
C ILE A 531 4.29 10.35 -8.01
N ALA A 532 5.23 11.29 -8.06
CA ALA A 532 6.53 11.13 -8.71
C ALA A 532 7.65 11.24 -7.66
N PRO A 533 8.15 10.14 -7.08
CA PRO A 533 9.01 10.17 -5.90
C PRO A 533 10.36 10.85 -6.14
N ILE A 534 10.81 11.71 -5.21
CA ILE A 534 12.17 12.24 -5.16
C ILE A 534 13.06 11.23 -4.47
N THR A 535 14.05 10.71 -5.18
CA THR A 535 14.90 9.60 -4.71
C THR A 535 16.40 9.88 -4.84
N LYS A 536 16.77 11.13 -4.98
CA LYS A 536 18.16 11.60 -5.09
C LYS A 536 18.33 12.94 -4.37
N PRO A 537 19.55 13.27 -3.93
CA PRO A 537 19.80 14.55 -3.27
C PRO A 537 19.55 15.73 -4.20
N LYS A 538 19.24 16.88 -3.62
CA LYS A 538 19.09 18.13 -4.35
C LYS A 538 20.37 18.54 -5.06
N ASP A 539 20.24 19.25 -6.16
CA ASP A 539 21.36 19.89 -6.83
C ASP A 539 21.90 21.06 -5.99
N VAL A 540 23.21 21.06 -5.77
CA VAL A 540 23.88 22.06 -4.90
C VAL A 540 23.73 23.48 -5.46
N THR A 541 23.79 23.66 -6.79
CA THR A 541 23.70 24.98 -7.40
C THR A 541 22.25 25.45 -7.52
N MET A 542 21.33 24.56 -7.87
CA MET A 542 19.90 24.85 -7.89
C MET A 542 19.32 25.06 -6.50
N ASN A 543 19.94 24.44 -5.48
CA ASN A 543 19.40 24.33 -4.14
C ASN A 543 17.98 23.71 -4.11
N ARG A 544 17.68 22.86 -5.11
CA ARG A 544 16.41 22.16 -5.32
C ARG A 544 16.66 20.77 -5.90
N SER A 545 15.74 19.86 -5.67
CA SER A 545 15.68 18.59 -6.41
C SER A 545 15.22 18.86 -7.83
N ILE A 546 15.87 18.20 -8.80
CA ILE A 546 15.56 18.32 -10.24
C ILE A 546 14.94 17.00 -10.67
N GLU A 547 13.63 16.99 -10.92
CA GLU A 547 12.92 15.77 -11.25
C GLU A 547 12.41 15.76 -12.69
N ARG A 548 12.45 14.57 -13.30
CA ARG A 548 11.81 14.29 -14.57
C ARG A 548 10.51 13.59 -14.29
N ILE A 549 9.40 14.15 -14.79
CA ILE A 549 8.06 13.68 -14.49
C ILE A 549 7.30 13.48 -15.78
N TYR A 550 6.62 12.36 -15.92
CA TYR A 550 5.64 12.14 -16.98
C TYR A 550 4.23 12.25 -16.37
N LEU A 551 3.48 13.25 -16.79
CA LEU A 551 2.08 13.37 -16.40
C LEU A 551 1.19 12.74 -17.46
N PRO A 552 0.32 11.77 -17.09
CA PRO A 552 -0.66 11.18 -17.99
C PRO A 552 -1.62 12.21 -18.60
N LYS A 553 -2.34 11.81 -19.67
CA LYS A 553 -3.29 12.71 -20.36
C LYS A 553 -4.32 13.30 -19.38
N GLY A 554 -4.60 14.61 -19.51
CA GLY A 554 -5.54 15.37 -18.69
C GLY A 554 -4.92 16.66 -18.16
N ILE A 555 -5.64 17.38 -17.33
CA ILE A 555 -5.13 18.55 -16.60
C ILE A 555 -4.79 18.09 -15.19
N TRP A 556 -3.65 18.54 -14.68
CA TRP A 556 -3.12 18.17 -13.38
C TRP A 556 -2.80 19.41 -12.55
N TYR A 557 -2.95 19.29 -11.26
CA TYR A 557 -2.58 20.32 -10.30
C TYR A 557 -1.58 19.74 -9.29
N ASP A 558 -0.52 20.49 -9.00
CA ASP A 558 0.34 20.18 -7.87
C ASP A 558 -0.45 20.33 -6.56
N PHE A 559 -0.42 19.29 -5.72
CA PHE A 559 -1.24 19.23 -4.52
C PHE A 559 -0.92 20.34 -3.50
N LYS A 560 0.36 20.71 -3.33
CA LYS A 560 0.78 21.73 -2.38
C LYS A 560 0.58 23.15 -2.93
N THR A 561 1.04 23.40 -4.15
CA THR A 561 1.12 24.75 -4.72
C THR A 561 -0.09 25.15 -5.57
N GLY A 562 -0.92 24.20 -6.00
CA GLY A 562 -2.00 24.45 -6.96
C GLY A 562 -1.53 24.73 -8.40
N LYS A 563 -0.22 24.56 -8.69
CA LYS A 563 0.34 24.80 -10.03
C LYS A 563 -0.30 23.86 -11.05
N LYS A 564 -0.77 24.41 -12.18
CA LYS A 564 -1.45 23.67 -13.24
C LYS A 564 -0.47 23.11 -14.28
N PHE A 565 -0.71 21.89 -14.73
CA PHE A 565 0.07 21.20 -15.76
C PHE A 565 -0.87 20.58 -16.81
N VAL A 566 -0.45 20.62 -18.07
CA VAL A 566 -1.11 19.90 -19.15
C VAL A 566 -0.45 18.53 -19.31
N GLY A 567 -1.21 17.46 -19.18
CA GLY A 567 -0.71 16.08 -19.26
C GLY A 567 -0.36 15.61 -20.67
N ASP A 568 -0.03 14.32 -20.80
CA ASP A 568 0.59 13.68 -21.98
C ASP A 568 1.95 14.29 -22.32
N LYS A 569 2.69 14.68 -21.29
CA LYS A 569 3.98 15.37 -21.45
C LYS A 569 5.00 14.94 -20.40
N ARG A 570 6.27 15.13 -20.76
CA ARG A 570 7.42 14.94 -19.87
C ARG A 570 7.94 16.31 -19.43
N TYR A 571 7.94 16.53 -18.12
CA TYR A 571 8.38 17.78 -17.49
C TYR A 571 9.73 17.61 -16.80
N VAL A 572 10.43 18.72 -16.66
CA VAL A 572 11.53 18.88 -15.70
C VAL A 572 11.06 19.89 -14.67
N ALA A 573 10.89 19.42 -13.43
CA ALA A 573 10.35 20.22 -12.34
C ALA A 573 11.36 20.33 -11.18
N PHE A 574 11.18 21.34 -10.33
CA PHE A 574 12.16 21.76 -9.33
C PHE A 574 11.47 21.88 -7.98
N TYR A 575 11.94 21.12 -6.99
CA TYR A 575 11.30 21.02 -5.70
C TYR A 575 12.23 21.42 -4.56
N LYS A 576 11.76 22.27 -3.64
CA LYS A 576 12.41 22.57 -2.37
C LYS A 576 12.38 21.32 -1.46
N GLU A 577 13.06 21.38 -0.32
CA GLU A 577 13.04 20.28 0.66
C GLU A 577 11.66 20.05 1.27
N ASP A 578 10.87 21.12 1.45
CA ASP A 578 9.49 21.09 1.94
C ASP A 578 8.44 20.77 0.86
N GLU A 579 8.86 20.61 -0.40
CA GLU A 579 8.00 20.28 -1.54
C GLU A 579 8.22 18.83 -2.01
N TYR A 580 7.14 18.21 -2.49
CA TYR A 580 7.17 16.87 -3.04
C TYR A 580 6.20 16.75 -4.22
N PRO A 581 6.56 16.04 -5.31
CA PRO A 581 5.71 15.93 -6.49
C PRO A 581 4.47 15.08 -6.23
N ILE A 582 3.39 15.72 -5.88
CA ILE A 582 2.08 15.14 -5.64
C ILE A 582 1.10 15.85 -6.56
N PHE A 583 0.45 15.12 -7.43
CA PHE A 583 -0.46 15.67 -8.41
C PHE A 583 -1.89 15.17 -8.22
N VAL A 584 -2.84 16.02 -8.54
CA VAL A 584 -4.27 15.70 -8.56
C VAL A 584 -4.82 16.05 -9.93
N GLN A 585 -5.61 15.16 -10.50
CA GLN A 585 -6.27 15.45 -11.78
C GLN A 585 -7.40 16.48 -11.60
N GLU A 586 -7.72 17.20 -12.67
CA GLU A 586 -8.87 18.10 -12.70
C GLU A 586 -10.15 17.43 -12.17
N GLY A 587 -10.90 18.14 -11.33
CA GLY A 587 -12.07 17.63 -10.64
C GLY A 587 -11.76 16.73 -9.43
N GLY A 588 -10.51 16.54 -9.05
CA GLY A 588 -10.14 15.67 -7.91
C GLY A 588 -10.77 16.10 -6.59
N ILE A 589 -11.23 15.14 -5.79
CA ILE A 589 -11.87 15.32 -4.49
C ILE A 589 -11.07 14.53 -3.46
N ILE A 590 -10.46 15.23 -2.50
CA ILE A 590 -9.62 14.58 -1.48
C ILE A 590 -10.13 14.91 -0.09
N PRO A 591 -10.78 13.94 0.59
CA PRO A 591 -11.21 14.09 1.97
C PRO A 591 -10.03 13.95 2.93
N LEU A 592 -9.89 14.91 3.84
CA LEU A 592 -8.87 14.96 4.89
C LEU A 592 -9.55 15.10 6.25
N ALA A 593 -8.98 14.47 7.29
CA ALA A 593 -9.36 14.76 8.66
C ALA A 593 -8.79 16.13 9.08
N ASN A 594 -9.58 16.93 9.79
CA ASN A 594 -9.05 18.06 10.54
C ASN A 594 -8.68 17.59 11.94
N LEU A 595 -7.39 17.65 12.26
CA LEU A 595 -6.85 17.21 13.53
C LEU A 595 -6.89 18.37 14.54
N ASN A 596 -7.19 18.06 15.79
CA ASN A 596 -7.01 18.99 16.90
C ASN A 596 -5.69 18.65 17.59
N ASP A 597 -5.02 19.63 18.17
CA ASP A 597 -3.78 19.45 18.90
C ASP A 597 -3.93 18.56 20.15
N GLU A 598 -5.15 18.43 20.68
CA GLU A 598 -5.46 17.61 21.86
C GLU A 598 -5.65 16.12 21.53
N ASP A 599 -5.91 15.76 20.27
CA ASP A 599 -6.31 14.39 19.87
C ASP A 599 -5.73 13.97 18.52
N ILE A 600 -4.43 14.17 18.35
CA ILE A 600 -3.71 13.84 17.10
C ILE A 600 -3.64 12.34 16.81
N ASN A 601 -3.86 11.49 17.84
CA ASN A 601 -3.84 10.03 17.73
C ASN A 601 -5.24 9.42 17.54
N ASN A 602 -6.27 10.26 17.37
CA ASN A 602 -7.64 9.76 17.21
C ASN A 602 -7.84 9.07 15.87
N PHE A 603 -8.28 7.82 15.90
CA PHE A 603 -8.62 7.00 14.74
C PHE A 603 -10.12 6.80 14.54
N LEU A 604 -10.95 7.43 15.34
CA LEU A 604 -12.39 7.43 15.13
C LEU A 604 -12.76 8.28 13.91
N PRO A 605 -13.95 8.08 13.33
CA PRO A 605 -14.44 8.97 12.28
C PRO A 605 -14.37 10.44 12.71
N PRO A 606 -13.75 11.33 11.91
CA PRO A 606 -13.44 12.69 12.34
C PRO A 606 -14.72 13.52 12.54
N LYS A 607 -14.75 14.37 13.59
CA LYS A 607 -15.81 15.36 13.82
C LYS A 607 -15.71 16.54 12.88
N SER A 608 -14.54 16.82 12.34
CA SER A 608 -14.26 17.86 11.38
C SER A 608 -13.48 17.32 10.20
N MET A 609 -13.90 17.66 8.98
CA MET A 609 -13.27 17.22 7.74
C MET A 609 -12.94 18.40 6.85
N GLU A 610 -11.80 18.34 6.16
CA GLU A 610 -11.48 19.21 5.05
C GLU A 610 -11.66 18.45 3.72
N ILE A 611 -12.41 19.00 2.78
CA ILE A 611 -12.60 18.45 1.45
C ILE A 611 -11.85 19.34 0.46
N ASN A 612 -10.73 18.86 -0.08
CA ASN A 612 -10.01 19.56 -1.13
C ASN A 612 -10.62 19.26 -2.49
N ILE A 613 -11.01 20.31 -3.22
CA ILE A 613 -11.65 20.25 -4.53
C ILE A 613 -10.77 20.95 -5.56
N PHE A 614 -10.45 20.26 -6.65
CA PHE A 614 -9.65 20.80 -7.76
C PHE A 614 -10.53 21.20 -8.93
N PRO A 615 -10.31 22.38 -9.57
CA PRO A 615 -11.18 22.85 -10.64
C PRO A 615 -11.00 22.05 -11.94
N GLY A 616 -11.84 22.30 -12.93
CA GLY A 616 -11.68 21.87 -14.33
C GLY A 616 -12.64 20.78 -14.80
N LYS A 617 -13.17 19.93 -13.90
CA LYS A 617 -14.07 18.84 -14.28
C LYS A 617 -14.99 18.44 -13.13
N SER A 618 -16.23 18.04 -13.47
CA SER A 618 -17.14 17.41 -12.50
C SER A 618 -16.66 16.02 -12.11
N ASN A 619 -16.84 15.65 -10.83
CA ASN A 619 -16.45 14.36 -10.29
C ASN A 619 -17.34 13.97 -9.11
N MET A 620 -17.28 12.69 -8.72
CA MET A 620 -17.92 12.15 -7.52
C MET A 620 -16.93 11.30 -6.74
N TYR A 621 -16.92 11.45 -5.43
CA TYR A 621 -16.15 10.63 -4.51
C TYR A 621 -17.06 9.98 -3.45
N LYS A 622 -16.89 8.70 -3.18
CA LYS A 622 -17.63 7.96 -2.15
C LYS A 622 -16.73 7.70 -0.96
N LEU A 623 -16.88 8.50 0.07
CA LEU A 623 -16.15 8.33 1.33
C LEU A 623 -16.76 7.17 2.12
N TYR A 624 -15.92 6.20 2.49
CA TYR A 624 -16.29 5.05 3.29
C TYR A 624 -15.81 5.22 4.73
N GLU A 625 -16.68 4.93 5.70
CA GLU A 625 -16.35 4.95 7.13
C GLU A 625 -17.02 3.78 7.87
N ASP A 626 -16.30 3.19 8.81
CA ASP A 626 -16.78 2.17 9.77
C ASP A 626 -16.20 2.48 11.16
N ASP A 627 -16.31 1.57 12.12
CA ASP A 627 -15.74 1.77 13.46
C ASP A 627 -14.20 1.78 13.48
N GLY A 628 -13.55 1.35 12.40
CA GLY A 628 -12.10 1.34 12.24
C GLY A 628 -11.37 0.20 12.94
N VAL A 629 -12.02 -0.63 13.71
CA VAL A 629 -11.39 -1.63 14.58
C VAL A 629 -11.98 -3.03 14.41
N THR A 630 -13.31 -3.16 14.36
CA THR A 630 -13.98 -4.47 14.35
C THR A 630 -14.21 -5.00 12.94
N LYS A 631 -14.64 -6.27 12.84
CA LYS A 631 -15.06 -6.92 11.60
C LYS A 631 -16.53 -6.72 11.29
N LEU A 632 -17.25 -5.89 12.04
CA LEU A 632 -18.68 -5.64 11.83
C LEU A 632 -18.97 -5.06 10.44
N TYR A 633 -18.00 -4.43 9.79
CA TYR A 633 -18.13 -3.95 8.41
C TYR A 633 -18.50 -5.07 7.41
N ASP A 634 -18.05 -6.30 7.61
CA ASP A 634 -18.44 -7.46 6.80
C ASP A 634 -19.91 -7.83 6.94
N LYS A 635 -20.55 -7.38 8.04
CA LYS A 635 -21.97 -7.54 8.33
C LYS A 635 -22.80 -6.30 7.97
N GLY A 636 -22.24 -5.38 7.20
CA GLY A 636 -22.92 -4.16 6.78
C GLY A 636 -22.88 -3.01 7.80
N TYR A 637 -22.03 -3.09 8.85
CA TYR A 637 -21.88 -2.02 9.84
C TYR A 637 -20.86 -0.99 9.35
N TYR A 638 -21.27 -0.20 8.39
CA TYR A 638 -20.50 0.90 7.79
C TYR A 638 -21.44 1.96 7.20
N ILE A 639 -20.86 3.10 6.82
CA ILE A 639 -21.54 4.16 6.08
C ILE A 639 -20.76 4.52 4.82
N VAL A 640 -21.48 5.11 3.86
CA VAL A 640 -20.91 5.76 2.68
C VAL A 640 -21.50 7.16 2.57
N THR A 641 -20.62 8.15 2.39
CA THR A 641 -21.00 9.55 2.10
C THR A 641 -20.60 9.86 0.66
N ALA A 642 -21.54 10.10 -0.22
CA ALA A 642 -21.25 10.58 -1.56
C ALA A 642 -20.99 12.09 -1.55
N ILE A 643 -19.93 12.51 -2.23
CA ILE A 643 -19.53 13.92 -2.41
C ILE A 643 -19.49 14.18 -3.90
N ASP A 644 -20.43 14.98 -4.41
CA ASP A 644 -20.49 15.40 -5.80
C ASP A 644 -19.88 16.78 -5.96
N TYR A 645 -19.06 16.93 -6.97
CA TYR A 645 -18.57 18.21 -7.45
C TYR A 645 -19.02 18.46 -8.87
N ASN A 646 -19.88 19.47 -9.05
CA ASN A 646 -20.35 19.92 -10.34
C ASN A 646 -19.59 21.19 -10.73
N TYR A 647 -18.71 21.07 -11.71
CA TYR A 647 -17.87 22.14 -12.21
C TYR A 647 -18.51 22.83 -13.42
N MET A 648 -18.66 24.13 -13.31
CA MET A 648 -18.82 25.06 -14.44
C MET A 648 -17.85 26.22 -14.21
N GLN A 649 -17.29 26.80 -15.26
CA GLN A 649 -16.19 27.79 -15.18
C GLN A 649 -16.46 28.95 -14.19
N ASN A 650 -17.70 29.36 -14.03
CA ASN A 650 -18.08 30.48 -13.15
C ASN A 650 -18.97 30.04 -11.97
N ASN A 651 -19.18 28.74 -11.79
CA ASN A 651 -20.07 28.22 -10.77
C ASN A 651 -19.60 26.83 -10.32
N TYR A 652 -19.13 26.73 -9.08
CA TYR A 652 -18.74 25.48 -8.44
C TYR A 652 -19.81 25.04 -7.46
N THR A 653 -20.37 23.85 -7.66
CA THR A 653 -21.36 23.28 -6.76
C THR A 653 -20.79 22.02 -6.12
N VAL A 654 -20.72 22.00 -4.79
CA VAL A 654 -20.39 20.81 -4.01
C VAL A 654 -21.63 20.33 -3.29
N ILE A 655 -21.94 19.03 -3.45
CA ILE A 655 -23.06 18.38 -2.77
C ILE A 655 -22.51 17.26 -1.91
N ILE A 656 -22.67 17.35 -0.59
CA ILE A 656 -22.42 16.25 0.33
C ILE A 656 -23.78 15.61 0.63
N HIS A 657 -23.97 14.40 0.13
CA HIS A 657 -25.23 13.68 0.27
C HIS A 657 -25.45 13.17 1.69
N PRO A 658 -26.70 12.91 2.09
CA PRO A 658 -26.99 12.21 3.33
C PRO A 658 -26.22 10.90 3.41
N ILE A 659 -25.75 10.55 4.61
CA ILE A 659 -25.05 9.29 4.83
C ILE A 659 -25.95 8.08 4.55
N GLU A 660 -25.39 7.09 3.86
CA GLU A 660 -26.04 5.81 3.60
C GLU A 660 -25.44 4.73 4.50
N GLY A 661 -26.26 4.01 5.29
CA GLY A 661 -25.83 2.91 6.16
C GLY A 661 -26.17 3.12 7.63
N LYS A 662 -25.25 2.72 8.52
CA LYS A 662 -25.40 2.74 9.98
C LYS A 662 -25.00 4.10 10.55
N THR A 663 -26.00 4.97 10.77
CA THR A 663 -25.82 6.39 11.11
C THR A 663 -25.10 6.65 12.45
N GLU A 664 -25.11 5.67 13.37
CA GLU A 664 -24.45 5.74 14.67
C GLU A 664 -22.92 5.62 14.62
N ILE A 665 -22.35 5.27 13.47
CA ILE A 665 -20.90 5.07 13.30
C ILE A 665 -20.12 6.39 13.34
N ILE A 666 -20.72 7.47 12.84
CA ILE A 666 -20.10 8.80 12.79
C ILE A 666 -20.85 9.79 13.66
N PRO A 667 -20.24 10.93 14.02
CA PRO A 667 -20.95 12.01 14.67
C PRO A 667 -22.12 12.48 13.84
N ARG A 668 -23.30 12.65 14.45
CA ARG A 668 -24.50 13.16 13.78
C ARG A 668 -24.27 14.56 13.20
N PHE A 669 -23.51 15.38 13.90
CA PHE A 669 -23.13 16.71 13.46
C PHE A 669 -21.64 16.77 13.18
N ARG A 670 -21.28 17.24 11.99
CA ARG A 670 -19.90 17.33 11.51
C ARG A 670 -19.60 18.74 10.97
N ASP A 671 -18.41 19.22 11.23
CA ASP A 671 -17.89 20.44 10.61
C ASP A 671 -17.23 20.10 9.28
N TYR A 672 -17.49 20.90 8.26
CA TYR A 672 -16.84 20.78 6.96
C TYR A 672 -16.08 22.03 6.61
N LYS A 673 -14.84 21.84 6.12
CA LYS A 673 -14.01 22.86 5.51
C LYS A 673 -13.84 22.48 4.04
N ILE A 674 -14.55 23.17 3.14
CA ILE A 674 -14.45 22.93 1.71
C ILE A 674 -13.40 23.89 1.16
N ARG A 675 -12.32 23.33 0.63
CA ARG A 675 -11.19 24.07 0.06
C ARG A 675 -11.23 23.94 -1.46
N PHE A 676 -11.63 25.00 -2.14
CA PHE A 676 -11.55 25.10 -3.59
C PHE A 676 -10.14 25.52 -3.97
N ARG A 677 -9.38 24.57 -4.53
CA ARG A 677 -7.98 24.75 -4.89
C ARG A 677 -7.86 25.65 -6.12
N ASN A 678 -6.78 26.42 -6.21
CA ASN A 678 -6.49 27.31 -7.33
C ASN A 678 -7.68 28.22 -7.70
N THR A 679 -8.37 28.73 -6.69
CA THR A 679 -9.62 29.47 -6.81
C THR A 679 -9.53 30.77 -6.02
N ARG A 680 -9.80 31.91 -6.67
CA ARG A 680 -9.93 33.20 -5.98
C ARG A 680 -11.22 33.26 -5.16
N THR A 681 -11.40 34.35 -4.39
CA THR A 681 -12.65 34.62 -3.69
C THR A 681 -13.84 34.65 -4.65
N ALA A 682 -14.87 33.86 -4.35
CA ALA A 682 -16.11 33.85 -5.09
C ALA A 682 -16.89 35.18 -4.88
N ASP A 683 -17.64 35.61 -5.90
CA ASP A 683 -18.49 36.80 -5.80
C ASP A 683 -19.74 36.55 -4.91
N SER A 684 -20.21 35.29 -4.87
CA SER A 684 -21.26 34.84 -3.96
C SER A 684 -21.09 33.38 -3.53
N VAL A 685 -21.49 33.12 -2.28
CA VAL A 685 -21.55 31.77 -1.69
C VAL A 685 -22.97 31.53 -1.21
N GLU A 686 -23.59 30.43 -1.62
CA GLU A 686 -24.92 30.03 -1.16
C GLU A 686 -24.84 28.64 -0.56
N ILE A 687 -25.39 28.47 0.64
CA ILE A 687 -25.37 27.20 1.38
C ILE A 687 -26.79 26.74 1.66
N TYR A 688 -27.06 25.49 1.36
CA TYR A 688 -28.37 24.87 1.58
C TYR A 688 -28.22 23.61 2.40
N LEU A 689 -29.07 23.43 3.43
CA LEU A 689 -29.25 22.17 4.13
C LEU A 689 -30.59 21.56 3.75
N ASN A 690 -30.62 20.45 3.01
CA ASN A 690 -31.69 20.00 2.17
C ASN A 690 -32.06 21.09 1.14
N ASN A 691 -33.14 21.76 1.28
CA ASN A 691 -33.55 22.90 0.40
C ASN A 691 -33.62 24.22 1.17
N ASP A 692 -33.28 24.21 2.45
CA ASP A 692 -33.36 25.39 3.32
C ASP A 692 -32.08 26.22 3.21
N LYS A 693 -32.21 27.47 2.73
CA LYS A 693 -31.10 28.39 2.54
C LYS A 693 -30.70 29.04 3.87
N ASP A 694 -29.41 29.24 4.05
CA ASP A 694 -28.81 30.05 5.12
C ASP A 694 -29.19 29.65 6.57
N THR A 695 -29.44 28.36 6.80
CA THR A 695 -29.73 27.82 8.14
C THR A 695 -28.48 27.44 8.93
N LEU A 696 -27.30 27.50 8.30
CA LEU A 696 -26.03 27.11 8.88
C LEU A 696 -25.10 28.30 9.05
N GLU A 697 -24.35 28.29 10.16
CA GLU A 697 -23.25 29.23 10.36
C GLU A 697 -22.07 28.84 9.47
N TYR A 698 -21.56 29.78 8.68
CA TYR A 698 -20.39 29.60 7.85
C TYR A 698 -19.53 30.86 7.75
N LYS A 699 -18.26 30.64 7.38
CA LYS A 699 -17.34 31.72 6.99
C LYS A 699 -16.63 31.34 5.70
N SER A 700 -16.27 32.33 4.88
CA SER A 700 -15.47 32.14 3.69
C SER A 700 -14.31 33.10 3.65
N TYR A 701 -13.18 32.67 3.13
CA TYR A 701 -11.93 33.46 3.06
C TYR A 701 -10.99 32.90 2.00
N THR A 702 -10.00 33.68 1.62
CA THR A 702 -8.89 33.22 0.77
C THR A 702 -7.72 32.82 1.63
N ASP A 703 -7.15 31.65 1.36
CA ASP A 703 -5.96 31.10 1.99
C ASP A 703 -4.94 30.76 0.88
N GLU A 704 -3.89 31.57 0.76
CA GLU A 704 -2.93 31.56 -0.35
C GLU A 704 -3.62 31.65 -1.72
N ASN A 705 -3.63 30.56 -2.49
CA ASN A 705 -4.26 30.45 -3.82
C ASN A 705 -5.61 29.72 -3.80
N ASP A 706 -6.15 29.48 -2.62
CA ASP A 706 -7.38 28.69 -2.44
C ASP A 706 -8.51 29.56 -1.87
N PHE A 707 -9.72 29.24 -2.24
CA PHE A 707 -10.94 29.77 -1.61
C PHE A 707 -11.52 28.73 -0.66
N VAL A 708 -11.75 29.12 0.58
CA VAL A 708 -12.17 28.22 1.66
C VAL A 708 -13.54 28.61 2.17
N VAL A 709 -14.42 27.62 2.33
CA VAL A 709 -15.73 27.74 2.97
C VAL A 709 -15.78 26.79 4.17
N GLU A 710 -15.83 27.35 5.38
CA GLU A 710 -16.00 26.57 6.62
C GLU A 710 -17.43 26.62 7.09
N ILE A 711 -18.04 25.47 7.32
CA ILE A 711 -19.44 25.28 7.70
C ILE A 711 -19.47 24.45 8.98
N LYS A 712 -20.17 24.96 9.99
CA LYS A 712 -20.24 24.33 11.31
C LYS A 712 -21.52 23.55 11.50
N ASN A 713 -21.43 22.48 12.28
CA ASN A 713 -22.55 21.74 12.85
C ASN A 713 -23.56 21.22 11.80
N VAL A 714 -23.07 20.66 10.70
CA VAL A 714 -23.89 20.09 9.61
C VAL A 714 -24.47 18.74 10.04
N ASP A 715 -25.80 18.59 9.99
CA ASP A 715 -26.47 17.30 10.22
C ASP A 715 -26.15 16.34 9.07
N THR A 716 -25.38 15.30 9.34
CA THR A 716 -24.90 14.33 8.34
C THR A 716 -25.99 13.48 7.69
N THR A 717 -27.20 13.50 8.26
CA THR A 717 -28.37 12.82 7.69
C THR A 717 -29.11 13.68 6.66
N LYS A 718 -28.65 14.91 6.43
CA LYS A 718 -29.23 15.87 5.49
C LYS A 718 -28.24 16.19 4.38
N GLN A 719 -28.74 16.58 3.22
CA GLN A 719 -27.91 17.01 2.09
C GLN A 719 -27.37 18.42 2.34
N LEU A 720 -26.06 18.59 2.28
CA LEU A 720 -25.40 19.90 2.25
C LEU A 720 -25.09 20.25 0.79
N THR A 721 -25.50 21.44 0.35
CA THR A 721 -25.16 21.99 -0.97
C THR A 721 -24.45 23.33 -0.80
N VAL A 722 -23.28 23.48 -1.42
CA VAL A 722 -22.47 24.71 -1.42
C VAL A 722 -22.29 25.17 -2.85
N ASN A 723 -22.80 26.34 -3.19
CA ASN A 723 -22.63 26.97 -4.50
C ASN A 723 -21.68 28.17 -4.36
N CYS A 724 -20.61 28.17 -5.12
CA CYS A 724 -19.68 29.30 -5.24
C CYS A 724 -19.74 29.86 -6.66
N LYS A 725 -20.15 31.11 -6.81
CA LYS A 725 -20.31 31.76 -8.12
C LYS A 725 -19.39 32.98 -8.22
N GLY A 726 -18.86 33.19 -9.40
CA GLY A 726 -18.05 34.38 -9.69
C GLY A 726 -17.46 34.32 -11.08
N LYS A 727 -17.29 35.48 -11.69
CA LYS A 727 -16.67 35.55 -13.02
C LYS A 727 -15.16 35.26 -12.88
N ASP A 728 -14.64 34.35 -13.68
CA ASP A 728 -13.23 34.00 -13.73
C ASP A 728 -12.64 33.66 -12.33
N ILE A 729 -13.35 32.82 -11.58
CA ILE A 729 -12.94 32.45 -10.20
C ILE A 729 -11.70 31.56 -10.14
N GLU A 730 -11.31 30.88 -11.22
CA GLU A 730 -10.06 30.11 -11.28
C GLU A 730 -8.84 31.05 -11.34
N ILE A 731 -7.81 30.79 -10.54
CA ILE A 731 -6.60 31.60 -10.52
C ILE A 731 -5.81 31.43 -11.82
N ASN A 732 -5.25 32.52 -12.31
CA ASN A 732 -4.37 32.51 -13.48
C ASN A 732 -3.11 31.67 -13.23
N ALA A 733 -2.99 30.55 -13.93
CA ALA A 733 -1.86 29.61 -13.82
C ALA A 733 -0.50 30.26 -14.17
N VAL A 734 -0.47 31.24 -15.08
CA VAL A 734 0.75 31.96 -15.46
C VAL A 734 1.31 32.76 -14.27
N ARG A 735 0.43 33.34 -13.45
CA ARG A 735 0.88 34.06 -12.23
C ARG A 735 1.59 33.14 -11.28
N ILE A 736 1.03 31.98 -10.98
CA ILE A 736 1.62 30.99 -10.06
C ILE A 736 2.98 30.52 -10.59
N ILE A 737 3.10 30.27 -11.89
CA ILE A 737 4.33 29.84 -12.51
C ILE A 737 5.40 30.93 -12.47
N ASN A 738 5.05 32.20 -12.70
CA ASN A 738 5.99 33.31 -12.60
C ASN A 738 6.53 33.47 -11.18
N GLU A 739 5.67 33.29 -10.16
CA GLU A 739 6.08 33.29 -8.75
C GLU A 739 7.07 32.15 -8.46
N ASP A 740 6.81 30.94 -8.97
CA ASP A 740 7.70 29.80 -8.84
C ASP A 740 9.05 30.02 -9.55
N ILE A 741 9.04 30.55 -10.78
CA ILE A 741 10.28 30.87 -11.52
C ILE A 741 11.10 31.93 -10.75
N ASN A 742 10.46 32.95 -10.19
CA ASN A 742 11.15 33.96 -9.38
C ASN A 742 11.77 33.32 -8.14
N SER A 743 11.06 32.41 -7.45
CA SER A 743 11.57 31.65 -6.33
C SER A 743 12.76 30.76 -6.73
N ILE A 744 12.72 30.11 -7.90
CA ILE A 744 13.85 29.32 -8.45
C ILE A 744 15.06 30.21 -8.65
N ILE A 745 14.90 31.39 -9.28
CA ILE A 745 16.00 32.34 -9.49
C ILE A 745 16.60 32.79 -8.15
N THR A 746 15.74 33.07 -7.16
CA THR A 746 16.15 33.48 -5.82
C THR A 746 17.02 32.43 -5.14
N ASP A 747 16.65 31.15 -5.25
CA ASP A 747 17.33 30.03 -4.59
C ASP A 747 18.65 29.62 -5.28
N LEU A 748 18.83 29.96 -6.57
CA LEU A 748 20.07 29.62 -7.30
C LEU A 748 21.32 30.17 -6.59
N LYS A 749 22.32 29.33 -6.40
CA LYS A 749 23.63 29.69 -5.84
C LYS A 749 24.57 30.19 -6.94
N ILE A 750 24.21 31.35 -7.53
CA ILE A 750 24.99 32.08 -8.57
C ILE A 750 25.09 33.56 -8.17
N SER A 751 25.88 34.34 -8.92
CA SER A 751 26.03 35.78 -8.64
C SER A 751 24.70 36.53 -8.76
N THR A 752 24.47 37.52 -7.90
CA THR A 752 23.27 38.39 -7.92
C THR A 752 23.09 39.06 -9.29
N LYS A 753 24.19 39.56 -9.91
CA LYS A 753 24.14 40.13 -11.24
C LYS A 753 23.55 39.18 -12.29
N LEU A 754 23.95 37.90 -12.25
CA LEU A 754 23.44 36.92 -13.19
C LEU A 754 21.96 36.58 -12.90
N LYS A 755 21.53 36.60 -11.63
CA LYS A 755 20.10 36.47 -11.27
C LYS A 755 19.26 37.61 -11.87
N GLU A 756 19.74 38.83 -11.73
CA GLU A 756 19.09 40.03 -12.31
C GLU A 756 18.99 39.94 -13.82
N GLU A 757 20.08 39.50 -14.51
CA GLU A 757 20.07 39.29 -15.95
C GLU A 757 19.04 38.25 -16.39
N ILE A 758 18.96 37.11 -15.68
CA ILE A 758 17.97 36.06 -15.94
C ILE A 758 16.54 36.59 -15.72
N ALA A 759 16.30 37.24 -14.60
CA ALA A 759 14.96 37.80 -14.27
C ALA A 759 14.53 38.85 -15.31
N SER A 760 15.43 39.75 -15.72
CA SER A 760 15.15 40.76 -16.73
C SER A 760 14.77 40.19 -18.11
N ILE A 761 15.28 39.04 -18.46
CA ILE A 761 14.89 38.33 -19.68
C ILE A 761 13.56 37.60 -19.50
N ILE A 762 13.41 36.84 -18.44
CA ILE A 762 12.24 35.97 -18.21
C ILE A 762 10.96 36.80 -18.05
N PHE A 763 11.02 37.86 -17.23
CA PHE A 763 9.85 38.69 -16.91
C PHE A 763 9.64 39.88 -17.87
N SER A 764 10.42 40.00 -18.95
CA SER A 764 10.17 41.01 -19.98
C SER A 764 8.96 40.68 -20.86
N ASP A 765 8.38 41.69 -21.49
CA ASP A 765 7.23 41.54 -22.40
C ASP A 765 7.59 41.08 -23.83
N ILE A 766 8.81 40.61 -24.02
CA ILE A 766 9.24 40.13 -25.34
C ILE A 766 8.76 38.73 -25.65
N ASP A 767 8.66 38.39 -26.93
CA ASP A 767 8.27 37.08 -27.42
C ASP A 767 9.15 35.93 -26.83
N VAL A 768 8.54 34.79 -26.55
CA VAL A 768 9.20 33.62 -25.96
C VAL A 768 10.38 33.12 -26.77
N LYS A 769 10.35 33.23 -28.10
CA LYS A 769 11.48 32.87 -28.97
C LYS A 769 12.69 33.78 -28.73
N LEU A 770 12.45 35.06 -28.52
CA LEU A 770 13.51 36.04 -28.20
C LEU A 770 14.05 35.80 -26.78
N LYS A 771 13.18 35.51 -25.80
CA LYS A 771 13.62 35.13 -24.44
C LYS A 771 14.56 33.91 -24.50
N ARG A 772 14.19 32.87 -25.23
CA ARG A 772 15.05 31.66 -25.42
C ARG A 772 16.40 31.98 -26.04
N ILE A 773 16.47 32.88 -27.06
CA ILE A 773 17.72 33.29 -27.68
C ILE A 773 18.60 34.07 -26.70
N ARG A 774 18.00 34.98 -25.90
CA ARG A 774 18.74 35.76 -24.90
C ARG A 774 19.26 34.88 -23.76
N ILE A 775 18.45 33.94 -23.23
CA ILE A 775 18.91 32.98 -22.21
C ILE A 775 20.06 32.11 -22.72
N LYS A 776 20.04 31.67 -23.99
CA LYS A 776 21.16 30.91 -24.60
C LYS A 776 22.47 31.69 -24.70
N LYS A 777 22.40 33.02 -24.74
CA LYS A 777 23.56 33.90 -24.87
C LYS A 777 24.15 34.37 -23.54
N LEU A 778 23.49 34.05 -22.41
CA LEU A 778 23.99 34.42 -21.09
C LEU A 778 25.37 33.80 -20.83
N LYS A 779 26.33 34.65 -20.45
CA LYS A 779 27.66 34.19 -20.03
C LYS A 779 27.65 33.87 -18.54
N GLY A 780 28.34 32.80 -18.14
CA GLY A 780 28.48 32.41 -16.74
C GLY A 780 27.35 31.51 -16.20
N LEU A 781 26.34 31.20 -17.03
CA LEU A 781 25.31 30.23 -16.69
C LEU A 781 25.61 28.86 -17.29
N ASP A 782 25.62 27.81 -16.51
CA ASP A 782 25.82 26.43 -16.97
C ASP A 782 24.77 26.04 -18.03
N LYS A 783 25.23 25.34 -19.07
CA LYS A 783 24.35 24.87 -20.16
C LYS A 783 23.15 24.07 -19.68
N ARG A 784 23.28 23.36 -18.56
CA ARG A 784 22.20 22.63 -17.91
C ARG A 784 21.09 23.58 -17.46
N PHE A 785 21.41 24.68 -16.78
CA PHE A 785 20.45 25.67 -16.35
C PHE A 785 19.87 26.49 -17.49
N ILE A 786 20.63 26.77 -18.53
CA ILE A 786 20.11 27.35 -19.76
C ILE A 786 18.97 26.48 -20.33
N ARG A 787 19.19 25.18 -20.45
CA ARG A 787 18.16 24.25 -20.95
C ARG A 787 16.92 24.23 -20.03
N MET A 788 17.14 24.30 -18.75
CA MET A 788 16.08 24.33 -17.75
C MET A 788 15.18 25.57 -17.87
N PHE A 789 15.77 26.77 -17.93
CA PHE A 789 14.99 28.00 -18.13
C PHE A 789 14.26 28.04 -19.48
N ILE A 790 14.83 27.43 -20.50
CA ILE A 790 14.12 27.27 -21.79
C ILE A 790 12.90 26.41 -21.64
N LYS A 791 12.99 25.30 -20.88
CA LYS A 791 11.83 24.42 -20.58
C LYS A 791 10.78 25.13 -19.75
N LEU A 792 11.16 25.90 -18.75
CA LEU A 792 10.22 26.71 -17.98
C LEU A 792 9.49 27.75 -18.84
N LEU A 793 10.19 28.40 -19.77
CA LEU A 793 9.58 29.35 -20.72
C LEU A 793 8.62 28.65 -21.69
N GLU A 794 8.96 27.43 -22.16
CA GLU A 794 8.05 26.63 -22.99
C GLU A 794 6.76 26.28 -22.23
N TYR A 795 6.89 25.91 -20.95
CA TYR A 795 5.75 25.62 -20.11
C TYR A 795 4.84 26.84 -19.91
N VAL A 796 5.40 28.03 -19.63
CA VAL A 796 4.62 29.29 -19.53
C VAL A 796 3.86 29.60 -20.83
N ALA A 797 4.41 29.26 -21.97
CA ALA A 797 3.78 29.54 -23.25
C ALA A 797 2.64 28.55 -23.62
N GLU A 798 2.52 27.44 -22.93
CA GLU A 798 1.52 26.39 -23.19
C GLU A 798 0.25 26.53 -22.34
N ILE A 799 0.32 27.35 -21.28
CA ILE A 799 -0.79 27.63 -20.37
C ILE A 799 -1.41 28.99 -20.66
#